data_ec1159a63bb8db7eb9c35c137f5c9b42
#
_entry.id   ec1159a63bb8db7eb9c35c137f5c9b42
#
_cell.length_a   1.000
_cell.length_b   1.000
_cell.length_c   1.000
_cell.angle_alpha   90.00
_cell.angle_beta   90.00
_cell.angle_gamma   90.00
#
_symmetry.space_group_name_H-M   'P 1'
#
loop_
_entity.id
_entity.type
_entity.pdbx_description
1 polymer ?
#
loop_
_entity_poly.entity_id
_entity_poly.type
_entity_poly.pdbx_seq_one_letter_code
_entity_poly.pdbx_strand_id
1 'polypeptide(L)'
;MNLNRLHIQISTIACVAIFALYSSVNAHAFSTTHYADSSKLATGKWVKIKVTKSGMHAITSADAQKWGFSDISKLHIFGFGGAPISEKLTEDLPDDLPQIPVVRSGGKIIFYAQGPTTWKNVDGKVNFTPVQHPYATAGYYFVTDDAKYADIAVAKASNAATGPATNTYTERIFHEEELVNPGETGRMLLGEDFRYNKSQTFKFSLPGYISGTNVNVLTSFASKTMGGNSKLTFQQNGANIPGDGTDNIGAVLDVAHTHYAWGSSVKSFVPTNGENLSYTVTYNPSGTVYLARLNYIAVNYERALALQNGTVAWGQHDGKAESRLEVSGVTDETQVWDVTTSHLPTEMNGTKHDRKPVPRPLITASREYVAFNPSASFPSPTFDCKVSNQNIHGEATPDMVIISPTEFLDQARRIASMHESVDSMRVLVVDQKQVFNEFSSGTPDAMAYRKLNKMFYDRGADSKGHKLGYMLLFGNGTYDNRQLSSTVKAASYPMLLTWQSEASNDENTSFTSDDPFAVLADDSGTDFASFDLDISVGRFPVKSVSEARTAVDKLIKYVTTPNNGSWKNNVLDVADDENQAIHMKQSEETTAISKVNGGNDYIYNKVYIDAFNAVSQGSGRTYPDARAKMFHSLSEGVVWWNYTGHASPNGWTGEGLLTSPDVSNNLFYKRLPILYAATCEFTRFDALNLSGGEKMFLNGQGGAIALICPPRLVYITQNGDLHKRVAKYTFARDAEGMPHRLGDILRWGKNDYRKATSAGHEDNNMRYFLFGDPAMRPAFAPLKIKVESINGQQLSEDNKPEFKARQTLTFAGKVTDSKGNKVDFNGPVIATLYDCEQSVLSHGYGDGGEEYAYLDRPNKLAVKVDTVKNGDFSFKVTVPSEILATFDNYSPSLINLYAYDNSQTSNVKFNGGSREAMGSNSQFYIYGYDDTVVPDTIGPNIE
;
A
#
# COMPACT_ATOMS: atom_id res chain seq x y z
N MET A 1 45.38 -31.55 28.19
CA MET A 1 43.92 -31.51 28.17
C MET A 1 43.37 -30.14 28.52
N ASN A 2 44.02 -29.03 28.15
CA ASN A 2 43.55 -27.67 28.52
C ASN A 2 43.87 -26.57 27.49
N LEU A 3 44.34 -26.88 26.29
CA LEU A 3 44.57 -25.87 25.22
C LEU A 3 43.44 -25.80 24.18
N ASN A 4 42.65 -26.85 24.01
CA ASN A 4 41.54 -26.86 23.01
C ASN A 4 40.25 -26.19 23.52
N ARG A 5 40.06 -25.99 24.82
CA ARG A 5 38.90 -25.24 25.36
C ARG A 5 39.07 -23.72 25.28
N LEU A 6 40.30 -23.24 25.30
CA LEU A 6 40.60 -21.79 25.21
C LEU A 6 40.48 -21.29 23.78
N HIS A 7 40.78 -22.11 22.77
CA HIS A 7 40.60 -21.73 21.36
C HIS A 7 39.13 -21.73 20.91
N ILE A 8 38.28 -22.59 21.45
CA ILE A 8 36.84 -22.59 21.16
C ILE A 8 36.14 -21.39 21.82
N GLN A 9 36.54 -20.99 23.02
CA GLN A 9 35.96 -19.81 23.69
C GLN A 9 36.39 -18.49 23.01
N ILE A 10 37.64 -18.38 22.57
CA ILE A 10 38.14 -17.19 21.86
C ILE A 10 37.48 -17.08 20.46
N SER A 11 37.29 -18.22 19.75
CA SER A 11 36.59 -18.23 18.46
C SER A 11 35.11 -17.88 18.60
N THR A 12 34.44 -18.33 19.67
CA THR A 12 33.02 -18.02 19.90
C THR A 12 32.80 -16.54 20.29
N ILE A 13 33.71 -15.98 21.09
CA ILE A 13 33.66 -14.54 21.46
C ILE A 13 34.01 -13.65 20.27
N ALA A 14 34.96 -14.07 19.41
CA ALA A 14 35.26 -13.32 18.18
C ALA A 14 34.13 -13.40 17.15
N CYS A 15 33.45 -14.53 16.99
CA CYS A 15 32.28 -14.66 16.13
C CYS A 15 31.08 -13.86 16.67
N VAL A 16 30.85 -13.86 17.99
CA VAL A 16 29.78 -13.06 18.59
C VAL A 16 30.08 -11.57 18.50
N ALA A 17 31.35 -11.15 18.64
CA ALA A 17 31.74 -9.74 18.44
C ALA A 17 31.69 -9.32 16.97
N ILE A 18 31.98 -10.21 16.02
CA ILE A 18 31.85 -9.94 14.59
C ILE A 18 30.38 -9.94 14.18
N PHE A 19 29.52 -10.82 14.73
CA PHE A 19 28.06 -10.74 14.50
C PHE A 19 27.40 -9.51 15.18
N ALA A 20 27.92 -9.05 16.31
CA ALA A 20 27.44 -7.80 16.93
C ALA A 20 27.90 -6.53 16.19
N LEU A 21 28.96 -6.62 15.36
CA LEU A 21 29.41 -5.53 14.50
C LEU A 21 28.69 -5.50 13.12
N TYR A 22 28.00 -6.58 12.73
CA TYR A 22 27.17 -6.61 11.51
C TYR A 22 25.67 -6.32 11.77
N SER A 23 25.25 -6.15 13.02
CA SER A 23 23.85 -5.87 13.37
C SER A 23 23.55 -4.41 13.70
N SER A 24 24.49 -3.50 13.44
CA SER A 24 24.18 -2.09 13.39
C SER A 24 24.47 -1.56 11.98
N VAL A 25 23.67 -1.95 11.00
CA VAL A 25 23.37 -1.02 9.92
C VAL A 25 22.60 0.10 10.61
N ASN A 26 23.30 1.12 11.07
CA ASN A 26 22.70 2.38 11.42
C ASN A 26 21.95 2.81 10.16
N ALA A 27 20.63 2.80 10.20
CA ALA A 27 19.85 3.56 9.24
C ALA A 27 20.27 5.01 9.45
N HIS A 28 21.21 5.49 8.63
CA HIS A 28 21.58 6.89 8.63
C HIS A 28 20.36 7.63 8.09
N ALA A 29 19.71 8.42 8.92
CA ALA A 29 18.75 9.40 8.47
C ALA A 29 19.51 10.44 7.62
N PHE A 30 18.89 10.94 6.55
CA PHE A 30 19.45 12.07 5.80
C PHE A 30 19.76 13.21 6.79
N SER A 31 20.80 13.95 6.50
CA SER A 31 21.10 15.13 7.33
C SER A 31 19.85 16.01 7.39
N THR A 32 19.48 16.48 8.57
CA THR A 32 18.37 17.43 8.73
C THR A 32 18.57 18.70 7.92
N THR A 33 19.82 19.03 7.56
CA THR A 33 20.17 20.15 6.65
C THR A 33 19.83 19.88 5.19
N HIS A 34 19.45 18.63 4.83
CA HIS A 34 18.92 18.30 3.51
C HIS A 34 17.55 18.95 3.27
N TYR A 35 16.75 19.13 4.32
CA TYR A 35 15.40 19.64 4.24
C TYR A 35 15.32 21.15 4.40
N ALA A 36 14.54 21.81 3.55
CA ALA A 36 14.23 23.23 3.67
C ALA A 36 13.39 23.51 4.92
N ASP A 37 13.68 24.62 5.61
CA ASP A 37 12.88 25.05 6.75
C ASP A 37 11.52 25.66 6.34
N SER A 38 11.36 26.00 5.08
CA SER A 38 10.15 26.63 4.54
C SER A 38 10.10 26.45 3.02
N SER A 39 8.92 26.11 2.50
CA SER A 39 8.71 25.98 1.06
C SER A 39 8.94 27.30 0.31
N LYS A 40 9.42 27.22 -0.92
CA LYS A 40 9.45 28.35 -1.88
C LYS A 40 8.05 28.95 -2.08
N LEU A 41 7.01 28.12 -2.01
CA LEU A 41 5.62 28.52 -2.17
C LEU A 41 5.01 29.21 -0.94
N ALA A 42 5.74 29.37 0.16
CA ALA A 42 5.22 29.96 1.39
C ALA A 42 4.73 31.41 1.22
N THR A 43 5.36 32.15 0.32
CA THR A 43 5.03 33.56 0.05
C THR A 43 5.16 33.86 -1.43
N GLY A 44 4.59 34.98 -1.87
CA GLY A 44 4.72 35.48 -3.23
C GLY A 44 3.52 35.12 -4.12
N LYS A 45 3.65 35.50 -5.38
CA LYS A 45 2.67 35.21 -6.42
C LYS A 45 3.21 34.08 -7.30
N TRP A 46 2.48 33.01 -7.41
CA TRP A 46 2.88 31.82 -8.12
C TRP A 46 1.91 31.38 -9.19
N VAL A 47 2.42 30.98 -10.33
CA VAL A 47 1.67 30.37 -11.42
C VAL A 47 2.31 29.01 -11.76
N LYS A 48 1.48 27.96 -11.81
CA LYS A 48 1.87 26.62 -12.24
C LYS A 48 1.68 26.51 -13.75
N ILE A 49 2.70 26.00 -14.43
CA ILE A 49 2.74 25.75 -15.87
C ILE A 49 3.09 24.28 -16.13
N LYS A 50 2.64 23.75 -17.27
CA LYS A 50 2.87 22.34 -17.63
C LYS A 50 3.53 22.19 -18.98
N VAL A 51 4.32 21.11 -19.11
CA VAL A 51 4.97 20.66 -20.32
C VAL A 51 4.69 19.19 -20.56
N THR A 52 4.46 18.79 -21.82
CA THR A 52 4.14 17.41 -22.20
C THR A 52 5.29 16.70 -22.88
N LYS A 53 6.35 17.40 -23.24
CA LYS A 53 7.55 16.85 -23.91
C LYS A 53 8.80 17.47 -23.31
N SER A 54 9.86 16.67 -23.18
CA SER A 54 11.19 17.16 -22.79
C SER A 54 11.81 17.98 -23.90
N GLY A 55 12.62 18.99 -23.53
CA GLY A 55 13.36 19.84 -24.46
C GLY A 55 13.37 21.30 -24.07
N MET A 56 13.92 22.14 -24.97
CA MET A 56 13.94 23.58 -24.78
C MET A 56 12.54 24.17 -24.95
N HIS A 57 12.15 25.03 -24.03
CA HIS A 57 10.87 25.77 -24.01
C HIS A 57 11.13 27.27 -23.87
N ALA A 58 10.19 28.10 -24.33
CA ALA A 58 10.25 29.54 -24.13
C ALA A 58 8.97 30.13 -23.59
N ILE A 59 9.06 30.99 -22.60
CA ILE A 59 8.00 31.86 -22.13
C ILE A 59 8.13 33.19 -22.86
N THR A 60 7.06 33.66 -23.48
CA THR A 60 7.03 34.96 -24.15
C THR A 60 6.42 36.05 -23.28
N SER A 61 6.61 37.32 -23.64
CA SER A 61 5.92 38.44 -22.96
C SER A 61 4.40 38.32 -23.04
N ALA A 62 3.86 37.76 -24.13
CA ALA A 62 2.42 37.52 -24.28
C ALA A 62 1.92 36.42 -23.33
N ASP A 63 2.72 35.36 -23.12
CA ASP A 63 2.39 34.30 -22.14
C ASP A 63 2.41 34.86 -20.71
N ALA A 64 3.47 35.61 -20.36
CA ALA A 64 3.59 36.26 -19.06
C ALA A 64 2.36 37.14 -18.74
N GLN A 65 1.94 37.97 -19.71
CA GLN A 65 0.75 38.84 -19.57
C GLN A 65 -0.53 38.04 -19.35
N LYS A 66 -0.74 36.95 -20.12
CA LYS A 66 -1.91 36.05 -19.95
C LYS A 66 -1.94 35.41 -18.57
N TRP A 67 -0.78 35.13 -17.99
CA TRP A 67 -0.65 34.53 -16.64
C TRP A 67 -0.77 35.59 -15.55
N GLY A 68 -0.85 36.87 -15.93
CA GLY A 68 -1.04 38.00 -15.01
C GLY A 68 0.24 38.66 -14.53
N PHE A 69 1.39 38.42 -15.20
CA PHE A 69 2.65 39.10 -14.94
C PHE A 69 2.84 40.29 -15.90
N SER A 70 3.27 41.42 -15.37
CA SER A 70 3.43 42.64 -16.17
C SER A 70 4.78 42.77 -16.85
N ASP A 71 5.83 42.11 -16.29
CA ASP A 71 7.21 42.26 -16.70
C ASP A 71 7.93 40.91 -16.77
N ILE A 72 8.16 40.42 -17.96
CA ILE A 72 8.84 39.14 -18.18
C ILE A 72 10.28 39.14 -17.67
N SER A 73 10.94 40.31 -17.60
CA SER A 73 12.33 40.40 -17.13
C SER A 73 12.48 40.02 -15.65
N LYS A 74 11.37 40.03 -14.89
CA LYS A 74 11.35 39.69 -13.45
C LYS A 74 10.96 38.25 -13.16
N LEU A 75 10.63 37.45 -14.17
CA LEU A 75 10.14 36.10 -13.95
C LEU A 75 11.30 35.14 -13.67
N HIS A 76 11.07 34.30 -12.67
CA HIS A 76 11.94 33.19 -12.30
C HIS A 76 11.16 31.88 -12.34
N ILE A 77 11.82 30.78 -12.69
CA ILE A 77 11.19 29.47 -12.87
C ILE A 77 11.77 28.50 -11.84
N PHE A 78 10.89 27.70 -11.25
CA PHE A 78 11.21 26.73 -10.20
C PHE A 78 10.64 25.36 -10.53
N GLY A 79 11.30 24.29 -10.09
CA GLY A 79 10.85 22.91 -10.23
C GLY A 79 11.86 22.04 -10.97
N PHE A 80 11.51 20.77 -11.14
CA PHE A 80 12.34 19.76 -11.82
C PHE A 80 11.57 18.94 -12.87
N GLY A 81 10.31 19.27 -13.11
CA GLY A 81 9.51 18.74 -14.22
C GLY A 81 8.88 17.38 -13.97
N GLY A 82 8.76 16.59 -15.03
CA GLY A 82 7.87 15.44 -15.12
C GLY A 82 8.52 14.07 -15.18
N ALA A 83 9.82 13.92 -14.90
CA ALA A 83 10.41 12.59 -14.75
C ALA A 83 9.84 11.91 -13.49
N PRO A 84 9.56 10.58 -13.53
CA PRO A 84 9.16 9.86 -12.32
C PRO A 84 10.20 10.01 -11.21
N ILE A 85 9.72 10.26 -9.99
CA ILE A 85 10.60 10.27 -8.82
C ILE A 85 11.14 8.85 -8.62
N SER A 86 12.44 8.74 -8.36
CA SER A 86 13.05 7.45 -8.02
C SER A 86 12.37 6.83 -6.81
N GLU A 87 12.06 5.54 -6.90
CA GLU A 87 11.59 4.77 -5.74
C GLU A 87 12.72 4.56 -4.72
N LYS A 88 13.99 4.63 -5.14
CA LYS A 88 15.13 4.60 -4.24
C LYS A 88 15.29 5.97 -3.57
N LEU A 89 15.26 6.00 -2.24
CA LEU A 89 15.51 7.20 -1.45
C LEU A 89 17.02 7.49 -1.39
N THR A 90 17.43 8.59 -2.01
CA THR A 90 18.80 9.10 -1.99
C THR A 90 18.79 10.61 -1.73
N GLU A 91 19.88 11.15 -1.18
CA GLU A 91 20.02 12.59 -0.93
C GLU A 91 20.05 13.44 -2.22
N ASP A 92 20.24 12.82 -3.39
CA ASP A 92 20.24 13.52 -4.69
C ASP A 92 18.84 13.98 -5.13
N LEU A 93 17.79 13.49 -4.51
CA LEU A 93 16.42 13.88 -4.82
C LEU A 93 16.17 15.32 -4.31
N PRO A 94 15.69 16.25 -5.18
CA PRO A 94 15.35 17.61 -4.74
C PRO A 94 14.32 17.58 -3.59
N ASP A 95 14.58 18.31 -2.53
CA ASP A 95 13.66 18.37 -1.38
C ASP A 95 12.44 19.24 -1.70
N ASP A 96 12.65 20.54 -1.96
CA ASP A 96 11.62 21.50 -2.39
C ASP A 96 11.87 21.88 -3.87
N LEU A 97 11.31 22.97 -4.32
CA LEU A 97 11.40 23.48 -5.67
C LEU A 97 12.76 24.16 -5.94
N PRO A 98 13.68 23.54 -6.66
CA PRO A 98 14.90 24.24 -7.09
C PRO A 98 14.55 25.33 -8.09
N GLN A 99 15.25 26.48 -8.01
CA GLN A 99 15.24 27.45 -9.10
C GLN A 99 16.04 26.89 -10.27
N ILE A 100 15.53 27.01 -11.49
CA ILE A 100 16.24 26.55 -12.68
C ILE A 100 16.93 27.69 -13.41
N PRO A 101 18.11 27.44 -14.04
CA PRO A 101 18.77 28.43 -14.87
C PRO A 101 17.97 28.73 -16.13
N VAL A 102 18.00 29.96 -16.58
CA VAL A 102 17.31 30.42 -17.78
C VAL A 102 18.25 31.24 -18.69
N VAL A 103 17.93 31.24 -19.98
CA VAL A 103 18.56 32.16 -20.96
C VAL A 103 17.52 33.21 -21.35
N ARG A 104 17.88 34.50 -21.25
CA ARG A 104 17.04 35.61 -21.70
C ARG A 104 17.55 36.09 -23.07
N SER A 105 16.70 35.97 -24.08
CA SER A 105 17.03 36.38 -25.45
C SER A 105 15.79 36.84 -26.22
N GLY A 106 15.88 37.95 -26.94
CA GLY A 106 14.80 38.42 -27.83
C GLY A 106 13.43 38.62 -27.11
N GLY A 107 13.43 39.05 -25.84
CA GLY A 107 12.19 39.23 -25.08
C GLY A 107 11.51 37.90 -24.61
N LYS A 108 12.27 36.82 -24.60
CA LYS A 108 11.84 35.50 -24.15
C LYS A 108 12.70 35.01 -22.97
N ILE A 109 12.13 34.13 -22.17
CA ILE A 109 12.83 33.32 -21.18
C ILE A 109 12.88 31.89 -21.73
N ILE A 110 14.08 31.36 -21.93
CA ILE A 110 14.35 30.06 -22.52
C ILE A 110 14.92 29.15 -21.44
N PHE A 111 14.40 27.93 -21.31
CA PHE A 111 14.82 26.95 -20.32
C PHE A 111 14.63 25.52 -20.83
N TYR A 112 15.38 24.59 -20.27
CA TYR A 112 15.13 23.17 -20.50
C TYR A 112 14.01 22.68 -19.58
N ALA A 113 13.05 21.95 -20.14
CA ALA A 113 11.95 21.36 -19.38
C ALA A 113 11.90 19.85 -19.58
N GLN A 114 11.66 19.13 -18.51
CA GLN A 114 11.49 17.68 -18.47
C GLN A 114 10.01 17.34 -18.58
N GLY A 115 9.62 16.59 -19.60
CA GLY A 115 8.29 16.00 -19.76
C GLY A 115 8.14 14.66 -19.02
N PRO A 116 6.98 13.99 -19.12
CA PRO A 116 6.68 12.77 -18.37
C PRO A 116 7.30 11.50 -18.96
N THR A 117 7.75 11.52 -20.20
CA THR A 117 8.38 10.35 -20.83
C THR A 117 9.90 10.41 -20.67
N THR A 118 10.48 9.32 -20.20
CA THR A 118 11.92 9.08 -20.12
C THR A 118 12.32 7.89 -21.00
N TRP A 119 13.61 7.57 -21.08
CA TRP A 119 14.10 6.52 -21.96
C TRP A 119 14.95 5.52 -21.19
N LYS A 120 14.73 4.23 -21.46
CA LYS A 120 15.53 3.12 -20.93
C LYS A 120 16.36 2.51 -22.04
N ASN A 121 17.67 2.43 -21.86
CA ASN A 121 18.53 1.65 -22.74
C ASN A 121 18.43 0.18 -22.34
N VAL A 122 18.03 -0.68 -23.28
CA VAL A 122 17.72 -2.09 -23.00
C VAL A 122 18.83 -3.06 -23.42
N ASP A 123 19.83 -2.59 -24.17
CA ASP A 123 20.95 -3.42 -24.62
C ASP A 123 22.33 -2.85 -24.26
N GLY A 124 22.36 -1.73 -23.56
CA GLY A 124 23.59 -1.01 -23.22
C GLY A 124 24.29 -0.36 -24.41
N LYS A 125 23.63 -0.25 -25.58
CA LYS A 125 24.20 0.25 -26.84
C LYS A 125 23.28 1.26 -27.51
N VAL A 126 22.39 0.78 -28.40
CA VAL A 126 21.63 1.60 -29.34
C VAL A 126 20.10 1.39 -29.25
N ASN A 127 19.65 0.47 -28.45
CA ASN A 127 18.23 0.15 -28.33
C ASN A 127 17.62 0.82 -27.09
N PHE A 128 16.75 1.78 -27.34
CA PHE A 128 16.02 2.54 -26.32
C PHE A 128 14.53 2.27 -26.43
N THR A 129 13.88 2.20 -25.27
CA THR A 129 12.43 2.11 -25.14
C THR A 129 11.89 3.26 -24.32
N PRO A 130 10.66 3.75 -24.62
CA PRO A 130 10.02 4.77 -23.80
C PRO A 130 9.65 4.20 -22.42
N VAL A 131 9.71 5.06 -21.41
CA VAL A 131 9.20 4.80 -20.08
C VAL A 131 8.23 5.93 -19.74
N GLN A 132 6.96 5.63 -19.69
CA GLN A 132 5.92 6.58 -19.34
C GLN A 132 5.88 6.80 -17.83
N HIS A 133 5.59 8.03 -17.42
CA HIS A 133 5.38 8.33 -16.00
C HIS A 133 4.15 7.57 -15.48
N PRO A 134 4.25 6.78 -14.39
CA PRO A 134 3.14 5.94 -13.94
C PRO A 134 1.94 6.73 -13.38
N TYR A 135 2.12 8.01 -13.06
CA TYR A 135 1.12 8.83 -12.37
C TYR A 135 0.75 10.12 -13.12
N ALA A 136 1.52 10.55 -14.12
CA ALA A 136 1.33 11.84 -14.76
C ALA A 136 1.45 11.79 -16.29
N THR A 137 0.72 12.68 -16.97
CA THR A 137 0.77 12.89 -18.43
C THR A 137 1.49 14.19 -18.82
N ALA A 138 1.99 14.94 -17.84
CA ALA A 138 2.74 16.17 -18.01
C ALA A 138 3.68 16.41 -16.84
N GLY A 139 4.77 17.11 -17.07
CA GLY A 139 5.63 17.69 -16.06
C GLY A 139 5.22 19.13 -15.74
N TYR A 140 5.52 19.61 -14.54
CA TYR A 140 5.11 20.94 -14.08
C TYR A 140 6.28 21.77 -13.56
N TYR A 141 6.11 23.09 -13.65
CA TYR A 141 7.01 24.12 -13.15
C TYR A 141 6.22 25.27 -12.55
N PHE A 142 6.89 26.10 -11.74
CA PHE A 142 6.29 27.26 -11.07
C PHE A 142 7.00 28.52 -11.50
N VAL A 143 6.25 29.58 -11.75
CA VAL A 143 6.73 30.89 -12.20
C VAL A 143 6.34 31.95 -11.19
N THR A 144 7.28 32.85 -10.84
CA THR A 144 7.06 33.96 -9.93
C THR A 144 7.79 35.21 -10.42
N ASP A 145 7.28 36.41 -10.06
CA ASP A 145 7.94 37.71 -10.24
C ASP A 145 8.48 38.29 -8.91
N ASP A 146 8.67 37.46 -7.88
CA ASP A 146 9.14 37.87 -6.57
C ASP A 146 10.58 38.40 -6.64
N ALA A 147 10.74 39.67 -6.32
CA ALA A 147 12.02 40.38 -6.42
C ALA A 147 13.14 39.88 -5.49
N LYS A 148 12.83 38.97 -4.55
CA LYS A 148 13.85 38.33 -3.71
C LYS A 148 14.74 37.35 -4.49
N TYR A 149 14.30 36.90 -5.67
CA TYR A 149 15.05 35.98 -6.50
C TYR A 149 15.84 36.73 -7.57
N ALA A 150 17.02 36.21 -7.93
CA ALA A 150 17.83 36.63 -9.04
C ALA A 150 18.09 35.47 -9.98
N ASP A 151 18.40 35.72 -11.24
CA ASP A 151 18.76 34.65 -12.16
C ASP A 151 20.00 33.89 -11.68
N ILE A 152 19.94 32.59 -11.77
CA ILE A 152 21.09 31.72 -11.53
C ILE A 152 21.79 31.41 -12.85
N ALA A 153 23.10 31.46 -12.83
CA ALA A 153 23.91 31.15 -14.01
C ALA A 153 23.92 29.63 -14.25
N VAL A 154 23.91 29.24 -15.53
CA VAL A 154 24.20 27.85 -15.89
C VAL A 154 25.65 27.52 -15.52
N ALA A 155 25.85 26.41 -14.82
CA ALA A 155 27.16 25.91 -14.47
C ALA A 155 27.96 25.63 -15.78
N LYS A 156 29.28 25.82 -15.74
CA LYS A 156 30.15 25.56 -16.92
C LYS A 156 31.05 24.36 -16.66
N ALA A 157 31.11 23.45 -17.63
CA ALA A 157 32.04 22.34 -17.57
C ALA A 157 33.51 22.84 -17.55
N SER A 158 34.36 22.20 -16.75
CA SER A 158 35.74 22.62 -16.53
C SER A 158 36.72 22.15 -17.64
N ASN A 159 36.39 21.06 -18.36
CA ASN A 159 37.33 20.39 -19.27
C ASN A 159 36.79 20.32 -20.70
N ALA A 160 37.71 20.38 -21.70
CA ALA A 160 37.46 20.12 -23.12
C ALA A 160 37.69 18.64 -23.43
N ALA A 161 36.87 18.04 -24.31
CA ALA A 161 37.04 16.67 -24.79
C ALA A 161 38.27 16.54 -25.69
N THR A 162 39.05 15.46 -25.55
CA THR A 162 40.30 15.23 -26.29
C THR A 162 40.28 14.01 -27.22
N GLY A 163 39.21 13.16 -27.14
CA GLY A 163 39.08 11.92 -27.90
C GLY A 163 38.71 12.09 -29.37
N PRO A 164 38.59 10.98 -30.16
CA PRO A 164 38.17 11.01 -31.55
C PRO A 164 36.77 11.62 -31.69
N ALA A 165 36.57 12.36 -32.79
CA ALA A 165 35.32 13.03 -33.07
C ALA A 165 34.25 12.07 -33.60
N THR A 166 33.01 12.23 -33.14
CA THR A 166 31.82 11.66 -33.77
C THR A 166 30.80 12.77 -34.02
N ASN A 167 30.11 12.68 -35.14
CA ASN A 167 29.10 13.66 -35.58
C ASN A 167 27.73 13.03 -35.80
N THR A 168 27.52 11.83 -35.25
CA THR A 168 26.24 11.12 -35.25
C THR A 168 25.85 10.65 -33.84
N TYR A 169 24.59 10.35 -33.68
CA TYR A 169 24.03 9.80 -32.45
C TYR A 169 22.85 8.89 -32.75
N THR A 170 22.44 8.07 -31.78
CA THR A 170 21.22 7.31 -31.89
C THR A 170 20.01 8.17 -31.51
N GLU A 171 19.20 8.51 -32.53
CA GLU A 171 17.89 9.15 -32.30
C GLU A 171 16.86 8.11 -31.95
N ARG A 172 15.85 8.50 -31.16
CA ARG A 172 14.82 7.65 -30.63
C ARG A 172 13.46 8.32 -30.72
N ILE A 173 12.54 7.64 -31.38
CA ILE A 173 11.13 8.03 -31.48
C ILE A 173 10.26 6.83 -31.17
N PHE A 174 8.99 7.05 -30.83
CA PHE A 174 8.08 5.95 -30.50
C PHE A 174 6.65 6.26 -30.89
N HIS A 175 5.87 5.18 -30.98
CA HIS A 175 4.42 5.19 -30.99
C HIS A 175 3.92 4.33 -29.83
N GLU A 176 3.03 4.87 -29.02
CA GLU A 176 2.39 4.20 -27.89
C GLU A 176 1.06 4.88 -27.62
N GLU A 177 0.01 4.08 -27.56
CA GLU A 177 -1.30 4.49 -27.06
C GLU A 177 -1.60 3.69 -25.78
N GLU A 178 -2.21 4.33 -24.80
CA GLU A 178 -2.49 3.76 -23.50
C GLU A 178 -3.99 3.83 -23.23
N LEU A 179 -4.73 2.79 -23.64
CA LEU A 179 -6.18 2.78 -23.72
C LEU A 179 -6.85 1.90 -22.65
N VAL A 180 -6.28 0.73 -22.38
CA VAL A 180 -6.87 -0.26 -21.47
C VAL A 180 -5.83 -1.01 -20.67
N ASN A 181 -6.17 -1.35 -19.42
CA ASN A 181 -5.48 -2.32 -18.61
C ASN A 181 -6.37 -3.57 -18.48
N PRO A 182 -6.06 -4.68 -19.16
CA PRO A 182 -6.95 -5.86 -19.21
C PRO A 182 -7.16 -6.56 -17.87
N GLY A 183 -6.19 -6.47 -16.96
CA GLY A 183 -6.26 -7.06 -15.62
C GLY A 183 -6.77 -6.11 -14.55
N GLU A 184 -6.96 -4.83 -14.90
CA GLU A 184 -7.26 -3.78 -13.93
C GLU A 184 -6.27 -3.77 -12.75
N THR A 185 -4.98 -4.01 -13.03
CA THR A 185 -3.90 -4.14 -12.04
C THR A 185 -2.55 -3.76 -12.63
N GLY A 186 -1.60 -3.30 -11.80
CA GLY A 186 -0.26 -2.87 -12.23
C GLY A 186 -0.28 -1.59 -13.07
N ARG A 187 0.89 -1.20 -13.60
CA ARG A 187 1.10 0.13 -14.21
C ARG A 187 0.85 0.20 -15.72
N MET A 188 0.68 -0.95 -16.40
CA MET A 188 0.71 -1.02 -17.86
C MET A 188 -0.69 -0.85 -18.45
N LEU A 189 -0.81 0.08 -19.40
CA LEU A 189 -1.96 0.17 -20.28
C LEU A 189 -1.53 -0.22 -21.68
N LEU A 190 -2.44 -0.87 -22.41
CA LEU A 190 -2.21 -1.36 -23.77
C LEU A 190 -3.01 -0.55 -24.79
N GLY A 191 -2.47 -0.41 -25.98
CA GLY A 191 -3.00 0.39 -27.08
C GLY A 191 -3.93 -0.37 -28.01
N GLU A 192 -3.64 -0.28 -29.30
CA GLU A 192 -4.49 -0.70 -30.40
C GLU A 192 -4.86 -2.17 -30.37
N ASP A 193 -6.10 -2.46 -30.71
CA ASP A 193 -6.66 -3.81 -30.75
C ASP A 193 -6.44 -4.47 -32.11
N PHE A 194 -5.78 -5.63 -32.11
CA PHE A 194 -5.47 -6.44 -33.28
C PHE A 194 -6.38 -7.68 -33.40
N ARG A 195 -7.39 -7.86 -32.57
CA ARG A 195 -8.28 -9.03 -32.66
C ARG A 195 -9.08 -9.03 -33.96
N TYR A 196 -9.53 -7.88 -34.43
CA TYR A 196 -10.35 -7.71 -35.61
C TYR A 196 -9.53 -7.17 -36.80
N ASN A 197 -8.80 -6.09 -36.62
CA ASN A 197 -7.87 -5.54 -37.60
C ASN A 197 -6.47 -6.10 -37.34
N LYS A 198 -6.18 -7.26 -37.87
CA LYS A 198 -4.95 -8.01 -37.56
C LYS A 198 -3.69 -7.42 -38.19
N SER A 199 -3.79 -6.43 -39.07
CA SER A 199 -2.65 -5.79 -39.72
C SER A 199 -2.83 -4.29 -39.67
N GLN A 200 -1.91 -3.60 -38.99
CA GLN A 200 -1.96 -2.14 -38.83
C GLN A 200 -0.62 -1.50 -39.18
N THR A 201 -0.67 -0.31 -39.80
CA THR A 201 0.50 0.40 -40.30
C THR A 201 0.73 1.68 -39.54
N PHE A 202 1.94 1.85 -39.03
CA PHE A 202 2.42 2.99 -38.26
C PHE A 202 3.43 3.78 -39.11
N LYS A 203 3.31 5.11 -39.13
CA LYS A 203 4.15 5.99 -39.94
C LYS A 203 5.11 6.76 -39.02
N PHE A 204 6.38 6.71 -39.37
CA PHE A 204 7.43 7.42 -38.65
C PHE A 204 8.20 8.34 -39.63
N SER A 205 8.51 9.55 -39.19
CA SER A 205 9.47 10.43 -39.86
C SER A 205 10.80 10.27 -39.13
N LEU A 206 11.88 10.11 -39.92
CA LEU A 206 13.26 9.90 -39.47
C LEU A 206 14.16 11.06 -39.87
N PRO A 207 13.91 12.30 -39.37
CA PRO A 207 14.64 13.47 -39.86
C PRO A 207 16.14 13.36 -39.57
N GLY A 208 16.97 13.61 -40.60
CA GLY A 208 18.40 13.53 -40.50
C GLY A 208 18.97 12.11 -40.42
N TYR A 209 18.20 11.13 -40.83
CA TYR A 209 18.64 9.73 -40.92
C TYR A 209 19.87 9.60 -41.82
N ILE A 210 20.89 8.87 -41.35
CA ILE A 210 22.10 8.60 -42.14
C ILE A 210 21.81 7.48 -43.12
N SER A 211 21.79 7.82 -44.41
CA SER A 211 21.43 6.87 -45.47
C SER A 211 22.35 5.65 -45.48
N GLY A 212 21.75 4.47 -45.55
CA GLY A 212 22.44 3.18 -45.57
C GLY A 212 22.76 2.60 -44.20
N THR A 213 22.45 3.31 -43.12
CA THR A 213 22.55 2.74 -41.76
C THR A 213 21.28 1.95 -41.39
N ASN A 214 21.37 1.07 -40.39
CA ASN A 214 20.23 0.33 -39.92
C ASN A 214 19.34 1.18 -39.01
N VAL A 215 18.02 0.98 -39.15
CA VAL A 215 17.01 1.38 -38.15
C VAL A 215 16.68 0.16 -37.30
N ASN A 216 16.68 0.29 -36.01
CA ASN A 216 16.26 -0.72 -35.05
C ASN A 216 14.83 -0.40 -34.58
N VAL A 217 13.90 -1.30 -34.86
CA VAL A 217 12.51 -1.16 -34.43
C VAL A 217 12.18 -2.22 -33.39
N LEU A 218 11.89 -1.75 -32.17
CA LEU A 218 11.47 -2.58 -31.06
C LEU A 218 9.93 -2.55 -30.98
N THR A 219 9.31 -3.70 -31.00
CA THR A 219 7.85 -3.84 -30.89
C THR A 219 7.52 -4.65 -29.64
N SER A 220 6.70 -4.09 -28.76
CA SER A 220 6.14 -4.77 -27.59
C SER A 220 4.65 -5.01 -27.80
N PHE A 221 4.20 -6.23 -27.57
CA PHE A 221 2.84 -6.68 -27.88
C PHE A 221 2.32 -7.63 -26.80
N ALA A 222 1.03 -7.57 -26.51
CA ALA A 222 0.35 -8.42 -25.54
C ALA A 222 -0.67 -9.30 -26.26
N SER A 223 -0.67 -10.62 -25.96
CA SER A 223 -1.63 -11.58 -26.55
C SER A 223 -2.11 -12.57 -25.50
N LYS A 224 -3.43 -12.85 -25.51
CA LYS A 224 -4.03 -13.99 -24.80
C LYS A 224 -4.67 -14.91 -25.83
N THR A 225 -4.00 -16.04 -26.10
CA THR A 225 -4.53 -17.12 -26.95
C THR A 225 -4.58 -18.42 -26.17
N MET A 226 -5.56 -19.25 -26.50
CA MET A 226 -5.69 -20.63 -25.99
C MET A 226 -5.61 -21.63 -27.14
N GLY A 227 -4.93 -22.75 -26.90
CA GLY A 227 -4.80 -23.85 -27.86
C GLY A 227 -3.71 -23.64 -28.92
N GLY A 228 -2.94 -22.57 -28.89
CA GLY A 228 -1.82 -22.35 -29.80
C GLY A 228 -1.13 -21.00 -29.60
N ASN A 229 0.10 -20.94 -30.05
CA ASN A 229 0.92 -19.72 -30.00
C ASN A 229 0.48 -18.72 -31.09
N SER A 230 0.79 -17.45 -30.87
CA SER A 230 0.63 -16.39 -31.87
C SER A 230 1.99 -16.01 -32.46
N LYS A 231 1.97 -15.36 -33.62
CA LYS A 231 3.19 -14.84 -34.27
C LYS A 231 2.97 -13.45 -34.81
N LEU A 232 3.98 -12.58 -34.66
CA LEU A 232 4.03 -11.29 -35.32
C LEU A 232 4.81 -11.40 -36.62
N THR A 233 4.39 -10.67 -37.63
CA THR A 233 5.15 -10.45 -38.87
C THR A 233 5.19 -8.97 -39.21
N PHE A 234 6.27 -8.53 -39.88
CA PHE A 234 6.56 -7.12 -40.05
C PHE A 234 6.85 -6.79 -41.51
N GLN A 235 6.44 -5.58 -41.92
CA GLN A 235 6.77 -5.01 -43.22
C GLN A 235 7.27 -3.58 -43.05
N GLN A 236 8.24 -3.20 -43.88
CA GLN A 236 8.63 -1.82 -44.12
C GLN A 236 8.20 -1.36 -45.51
N ASN A 237 7.43 -0.29 -45.60
CA ASN A 237 7.00 0.28 -46.90
C ASN A 237 6.41 -0.79 -47.83
N GLY A 238 5.68 -1.78 -47.30
CA GLY A 238 5.07 -2.91 -48.01
C GLY A 238 6.00 -4.09 -48.29
N ALA A 239 7.30 -4.00 -48.01
CA ALA A 239 8.24 -5.10 -48.15
C ALA A 239 8.39 -5.87 -46.82
N ASN A 240 8.42 -7.21 -46.89
CA ASN A 240 8.59 -8.03 -45.69
C ASN A 240 9.95 -7.85 -45.05
N ILE A 241 9.96 -7.73 -43.73
CA ILE A 241 11.16 -7.75 -42.90
C ILE A 241 11.32 -9.19 -42.39
N PRO A 242 12.44 -9.89 -42.69
CA PRO A 242 12.64 -11.25 -42.23
C PRO A 242 12.55 -11.37 -40.70
N GLY A 243 11.85 -12.41 -40.22
CA GLY A 243 11.82 -12.78 -38.81
C GLY A 243 12.93 -13.76 -38.46
N ASP A 244 13.45 -13.70 -37.27
CA ASP A 244 14.49 -14.62 -36.73
C ASP A 244 13.89 -15.74 -35.86
N GLY A 245 12.56 -15.86 -35.80
CA GLY A 245 11.86 -16.84 -34.97
C GLY A 245 11.56 -16.38 -33.55
N THR A 246 12.02 -15.20 -33.15
CA THR A 246 11.75 -14.62 -31.82
C THR A 246 10.41 -13.88 -31.72
N ASP A 247 9.68 -13.79 -32.84
CA ASP A 247 8.41 -13.05 -32.93
C ASP A 247 7.19 -13.90 -32.47
N ASN A 248 7.45 -15.01 -31.81
CA ASN A 248 6.39 -15.87 -31.27
C ASN A 248 5.92 -15.38 -29.89
N ILE A 249 4.61 -15.43 -29.67
CA ILE A 249 3.98 -15.16 -28.39
C ILE A 249 3.35 -16.46 -27.90
N GLY A 250 3.75 -16.92 -26.73
CA GLY A 250 3.23 -18.15 -26.13
C GLY A 250 1.72 -18.10 -25.89
N ALA A 251 1.07 -19.26 -25.95
CA ALA A 251 -0.29 -19.39 -25.44
C ALA A 251 -0.33 -19.19 -23.92
N VAL A 252 -1.40 -18.62 -23.42
CA VAL A 252 -1.65 -18.51 -21.98
C VAL A 252 -2.22 -19.85 -21.49
N LEU A 253 -1.50 -20.50 -20.56
CA LEU A 253 -1.88 -21.77 -19.96
C LEU A 253 -2.72 -21.58 -18.70
N ASP A 254 -2.32 -20.70 -17.83
CA ASP A 254 -3.11 -20.28 -16.67
C ASP A 254 -4.06 -19.15 -17.07
N VAL A 255 -5.21 -19.53 -17.57
CA VAL A 255 -6.20 -18.56 -18.07
C VAL A 255 -6.95 -17.84 -16.95
N ALA A 256 -6.90 -18.36 -15.73
CA ALA A 256 -7.55 -17.75 -14.56
C ALA A 256 -6.79 -16.53 -14.07
N HIS A 257 -5.46 -16.62 -13.96
CA HIS A 257 -4.64 -15.61 -13.33
C HIS A 257 -3.77 -14.81 -14.31
N THR A 258 -3.46 -15.38 -15.50
CA THR A 258 -2.66 -14.68 -16.51
C THR A 258 -3.55 -13.96 -17.52
N HIS A 259 -3.48 -12.64 -17.54
CA HIS A 259 -4.26 -11.79 -18.43
C HIS A 259 -3.75 -11.80 -19.86
N TYR A 260 -2.42 -11.90 -20.06
CA TYR A 260 -1.79 -12.01 -21.38
C TYR A 260 -0.33 -12.44 -21.27
N ALA A 261 0.17 -12.99 -22.38
CA ALA A 261 1.60 -13.22 -22.58
C ALA A 261 2.23 -12.06 -23.36
N TRP A 262 3.49 -11.76 -23.07
CA TRP A 262 4.26 -10.75 -23.79
C TRP A 262 4.88 -11.31 -25.07
N GLY A 263 4.83 -10.52 -26.15
CA GLY A 263 5.65 -10.65 -27.33
C GLY A 263 6.55 -9.44 -27.48
N SER A 264 7.82 -9.68 -27.70
CA SER A 264 8.78 -8.62 -28.02
C SER A 264 9.56 -8.99 -29.26
N SER A 265 9.84 -7.99 -30.11
CA SER A 265 10.59 -8.16 -31.33
C SER A 265 11.54 -7.00 -31.53
N VAL A 266 12.74 -7.29 -31.99
CA VAL A 266 13.71 -6.28 -32.47
C VAL A 266 14.03 -6.56 -33.93
N LYS A 267 13.75 -5.59 -34.80
CA LYS A 267 14.05 -5.67 -36.23
C LYS A 267 15.08 -4.62 -36.60
N SER A 268 16.15 -5.05 -37.26
CA SER A 268 17.22 -4.18 -37.75
C SER A 268 17.26 -4.25 -39.27
N PHE A 269 17.05 -3.13 -39.94
CA PHE A 269 17.02 -3.05 -41.42
C PHE A 269 17.36 -1.65 -41.93
N VAL A 270 17.78 -1.54 -43.20
CA VAL A 270 17.93 -0.28 -43.87
C VAL A 270 16.57 0.16 -44.44
N PRO A 271 16.06 1.36 -44.10
CA PRO A 271 14.80 1.85 -44.66
C PRO A 271 14.85 2.03 -46.15
N THR A 272 13.85 1.53 -46.88
CA THR A 272 13.78 1.62 -48.35
C THR A 272 13.31 2.98 -48.86
N ASN A 273 12.79 3.86 -48.01
CA ASN A 273 12.22 5.16 -48.35
C ASN A 273 12.85 6.31 -47.52
N GLY A 274 14.15 6.19 -47.21
CA GLY A 274 14.93 7.21 -46.53
C GLY A 274 14.31 7.63 -45.19
N GLU A 275 13.99 8.91 -45.07
CA GLU A 275 13.42 9.47 -43.80
C GLU A 275 11.95 9.12 -43.54
N ASN A 276 11.26 8.39 -44.43
CA ASN A 276 9.89 8.04 -44.27
C ASN A 276 9.73 6.51 -44.11
N LEU A 277 9.36 6.08 -42.91
CA LEU A 277 9.14 4.67 -42.57
C LEU A 277 7.65 4.41 -42.34
N SER A 278 7.06 3.54 -43.17
CA SER A 278 5.78 2.92 -42.89
C SER A 278 6.02 1.51 -42.38
N TYR A 279 5.78 1.29 -41.10
CA TYR A 279 6.03 0.02 -40.42
C TYR A 279 4.70 -0.69 -40.16
N THR A 280 4.50 -1.85 -40.74
CA THR A 280 3.28 -2.65 -40.60
C THR A 280 3.54 -3.82 -39.68
N VAL A 281 2.73 -3.93 -38.65
CA VAL A 281 2.67 -5.08 -37.72
C VAL A 281 1.47 -5.92 -38.10
N THR A 282 1.66 -7.23 -38.31
CA THR A 282 0.58 -8.18 -38.55
C THR A 282 0.59 -9.27 -37.50
N TYR A 283 -0.55 -9.45 -36.83
CA TYR A 283 -0.77 -10.46 -35.81
C TYR A 283 -1.37 -11.72 -36.42
N ASN A 284 -0.68 -12.84 -36.29
CA ASN A 284 -1.03 -14.15 -36.83
C ASN A 284 -1.30 -15.13 -35.66
N PRO A 285 -2.52 -15.22 -35.16
CA PRO A 285 -2.84 -16.14 -34.07
C PRO A 285 -2.97 -17.60 -34.56
N SER A 286 -2.66 -18.51 -33.64
CA SER A 286 -3.02 -19.92 -33.73
C SER A 286 -3.87 -20.24 -32.50
N GLY A 287 -5.11 -20.74 -32.69
CA GLY A 287 -6.04 -20.96 -31.59
C GLY A 287 -7.05 -19.82 -31.36
N THR A 288 -7.75 -19.88 -30.24
CA THR A 288 -8.78 -18.90 -29.88
C THR A 288 -8.13 -17.65 -29.24
N VAL A 289 -8.49 -16.46 -29.74
CA VAL A 289 -7.94 -15.19 -29.32
C VAL A 289 -8.89 -14.48 -28.38
N TYR A 290 -8.40 -14.12 -27.18
CA TYR A 290 -9.11 -13.32 -26.19
C TYR A 290 -8.59 -11.88 -26.11
N LEU A 291 -7.28 -11.68 -26.32
CA LEU A 291 -6.62 -10.38 -26.34
C LEU A 291 -5.54 -10.36 -27.43
N ALA A 292 -5.40 -9.24 -28.10
CA ALA A 292 -4.29 -8.94 -29.01
C ALA A 292 -4.11 -7.42 -29.09
N ARG A 293 -3.07 -6.87 -28.41
CA ARG A 293 -2.88 -5.43 -28.31
C ARG A 293 -1.42 -5.02 -28.43
N LEU A 294 -1.20 -3.91 -29.13
CA LEU A 294 0.10 -3.25 -29.12
C LEU A 294 0.34 -2.62 -27.75
N ASN A 295 1.57 -2.70 -27.26
CA ASN A 295 2.05 -1.89 -26.15
C ASN A 295 2.76 -0.64 -26.73
N TYR A 296 3.91 -0.81 -27.38
CA TYR A 296 4.59 0.28 -28.08
C TYR A 296 5.37 -0.21 -29.29
N ILE A 297 5.75 0.75 -30.15
CA ILE A 297 6.78 0.62 -31.19
C ILE A 297 7.82 1.68 -30.93
N ALA A 298 9.06 1.31 -30.61
CA ALA A 298 10.17 2.22 -30.46
C ALA A 298 11.10 2.11 -31.68
N VAL A 299 11.49 3.24 -32.27
CA VAL A 299 12.34 3.30 -33.46
C VAL A 299 13.61 4.04 -33.10
N ASN A 300 14.75 3.36 -33.22
CA ASN A 300 16.07 3.87 -32.95
C ASN A 300 16.88 3.90 -34.25
N TYR A 301 17.49 5.02 -34.58
CA TYR A 301 18.23 5.16 -35.82
C TYR A 301 19.43 6.10 -35.69
N GLU A 302 20.43 5.92 -36.53
CA GLU A 302 21.59 6.80 -36.57
C GLU A 302 21.23 8.13 -37.27
N ARG A 303 21.46 9.22 -36.58
CA ARG A 303 21.14 10.58 -37.01
C ARG A 303 22.36 11.45 -36.98
N ALA A 304 22.46 12.36 -37.95
CA ALA A 304 23.50 13.40 -37.96
C ALA A 304 23.32 14.35 -36.75
N LEU A 305 24.38 14.61 -36.01
CA LEU A 305 24.39 15.56 -34.90
C LEU A 305 24.48 16.99 -35.47
N ALA A 306 23.33 17.49 -35.89
CA ALA A 306 23.18 18.78 -36.55
C ALA A 306 21.97 19.55 -36.01
N LEU A 307 22.12 20.87 -35.82
CA LEU A 307 20.97 21.70 -35.47
C LEU A 307 19.94 21.68 -36.59
N GLN A 308 18.69 21.35 -36.23
CA GLN A 308 17.54 21.50 -37.10
C GLN A 308 16.61 22.54 -36.49
N ASN A 309 16.26 23.59 -37.27
CA ASN A 309 15.45 24.70 -36.72
C ASN A 309 16.10 25.36 -35.48
N GLY A 310 17.43 25.32 -35.38
CA GLY A 310 18.18 25.92 -34.30
C GLY A 310 18.28 25.10 -33.01
N THR A 311 17.91 23.81 -33.02
CA THR A 311 18.05 22.94 -31.85
C THR A 311 18.28 21.47 -32.23
N VAL A 312 18.95 20.71 -31.36
CA VAL A 312 19.03 19.24 -31.38
C VAL A 312 19.21 18.74 -29.95
N ALA A 313 18.46 17.70 -29.58
CA ALA A 313 18.62 16.99 -28.30
C ALA A 313 19.03 15.54 -28.56
N TRP A 314 19.92 15.00 -27.74
CA TRP A 314 20.38 13.61 -27.90
C TRP A 314 20.75 12.97 -26.56
N GLY A 315 20.60 11.65 -26.49
CA GLY A 315 21.13 10.82 -25.42
C GLY A 315 22.41 10.10 -25.81
N GLN A 316 23.31 9.86 -24.87
CA GLN A 316 24.54 9.14 -25.08
C GLN A 316 24.77 8.02 -24.09
N HIS A 317 24.98 6.81 -24.59
CA HIS A 317 24.92 5.57 -23.80
C HIS A 317 26.05 4.57 -24.12
N ASP A 318 26.92 4.85 -25.08
CA ASP A 318 28.00 3.97 -25.44
C ASP A 318 29.14 4.10 -24.42
N GLY A 319 29.44 3.13 -23.62
CA GLY A 319 30.49 3.10 -22.60
C GLY A 319 31.93 3.33 -23.15
N LYS A 320 32.09 3.99 -24.33
CA LYS A 320 33.36 4.40 -24.88
C LYS A 320 33.86 5.66 -24.19
N ALA A 321 34.84 5.52 -23.36
CA ALA A 321 35.56 6.63 -22.79
C ALA A 321 36.09 7.52 -23.92
N GLU A 322 35.92 8.86 -23.81
CA GLU A 322 36.61 9.89 -24.56
C GLU A 322 36.28 10.05 -26.04
N SER A 323 34.99 10.02 -26.47
CA SER A 323 34.61 10.57 -27.74
C SER A 323 34.31 12.07 -27.64
N ARG A 324 34.76 12.83 -28.61
CA ARG A 324 34.42 14.23 -28.84
C ARG A 324 33.17 14.27 -29.73
N LEU A 325 32.10 14.91 -29.29
CA LEU A 325 30.90 15.08 -30.10
C LEU A 325 31.03 16.39 -30.90
N GLU A 326 30.82 16.31 -32.20
CA GLU A 326 30.84 17.46 -33.10
C GLU A 326 29.45 17.79 -33.61
N VAL A 327 28.91 18.93 -33.15
CA VAL A 327 27.61 19.43 -33.57
C VAL A 327 27.78 20.33 -34.78
N SER A 328 27.10 20.07 -35.88
CA SER A 328 27.10 20.89 -37.09
C SER A 328 25.94 21.89 -37.12
N GLY A 329 26.07 22.92 -38.00
CA GLY A 329 25.08 24.00 -38.12
C GLY A 329 25.04 24.94 -36.91
N VAL A 330 26.13 25.02 -36.15
CA VAL A 330 26.27 25.92 -35.00
C VAL A 330 26.59 27.33 -35.43
N THR A 331 26.16 28.32 -34.63
CA THR A 331 26.51 29.73 -34.74
C THR A 331 27.29 30.18 -33.50
N ASP A 332 27.74 31.42 -33.45
CA ASP A 332 28.41 32.00 -32.27
C ASP A 332 27.49 32.06 -31.04
N GLU A 333 26.18 32.06 -31.24
CA GLU A 333 25.18 32.09 -30.18
C GLU A 333 24.84 30.69 -29.67
N THR A 334 25.22 29.62 -30.35
CA THR A 334 24.84 28.24 -29.97
C THR A 334 25.38 27.88 -28.61
N GLN A 335 24.49 27.41 -27.76
CA GLN A 335 24.82 26.81 -26.46
C GLN A 335 24.62 25.30 -26.53
N VAL A 336 25.44 24.56 -25.78
CA VAL A 336 25.33 23.11 -25.61
C VAL A 336 25.25 22.83 -24.12
N TRP A 337 24.18 22.21 -23.69
CA TRP A 337 23.96 21.87 -22.28
C TRP A 337 23.89 20.36 -22.07
N ASP A 338 24.58 19.89 -21.04
CA ASP A 338 24.26 18.60 -20.39
C ASP A 338 23.02 18.82 -19.55
N VAL A 339 21.95 18.08 -19.83
CA VAL A 339 20.63 18.18 -19.17
C VAL A 339 20.25 16.87 -18.51
N THR A 340 21.20 15.99 -18.23
CA THR A 340 21.01 14.73 -17.53
C THR A 340 20.30 14.94 -16.19
N THR A 341 20.71 15.98 -15.45
CA THR A 341 19.96 16.51 -14.31
C THR A 341 19.19 17.75 -14.79
N SER A 342 17.94 17.57 -15.18
CA SER A 342 17.17 18.56 -15.94
C SER A 342 17.04 19.94 -15.28
N HIS A 343 17.05 20.01 -13.96
CA HIS A 343 16.97 21.26 -13.18
C HIS A 343 18.33 21.87 -12.85
N LEU A 344 19.43 21.17 -13.14
CA LEU A 344 20.82 21.63 -12.94
C LEU A 344 21.64 21.47 -14.24
N PRO A 345 21.23 22.10 -15.35
CA PRO A 345 21.97 21.96 -16.61
C PRO A 345 23.37 22.53 -16.48
N THR A 346 24.30 21.89 -17.20
CA THR A 346 25.70 22.34 -17.27
C THR A 346 26.05 22.75 -18.70
N GLU A 347 26.50 23.99 -18.93
CA GLU A 347 26.98 24.44 -20.24
C GLU A 347 28.32 23.79 -20.54
N MET A 348 28.38 23.14 -21.69
CA MET A 348 29.57 22.43 -22.14
C MET A 348 30.55 23.37 -22.84
N ASN A 349 31.85 23.33 -22.49
CA ASN A 349 32.89 24.06 -23.15
C ASN A 349 33.12 23.56 -24.56
N GLY A 350 33.34 24.50 -25.54
CA GLY A 350 33.60 24.14 -26.90
C GLY A 350 34.35 25.26 -27.64
N THR A 351 35.01 24.94 -28.78
CA THR A 351 35.63 25.93 -29.67
C THR A 351 34.60 26.59 -30.57
N LYS A 352 34.81 27.90 -30.86
CA LYS A 352 33.91 28.69 -31.73
C LYS A 352 34.17 28.38 -33.21
N HIS A 353 33.89 27.19 -33.68
CA HIS A 353 33.92 26.80 -35.07
C HIS A 353 32.67 26.03 -35.43
N ASP A 354 32.43 25.70 -36.70
CA ASP A 354 31.25 24.96 -37.16
C ASP A 354 30.94 23.65 -36.41
N ARG A 355 31.81 23.25 -35.49
CA ARG A 355 31.70 22.07 -34.66
C ARG A 355 32.10 22.38 -33.21
N LYS A 356 31.24 22.09 -32.25
CA LYS A 356 31.56 22.22 -30.83
C LYS A 356 31.92 20.85 -30.22
N PRO A 357 33.12 20.67 -29.65
CA PRO A 357 33.45 19.46 -28.89
C PRO A 357 32.69 19.45 -27.57
N VAL A 358 32.16 18.28 -27.21
CA VAL A 358 31.49 18.05 -25.93
C VAL A 358 32.42 17.19 -25.08
N PRO A 359 32.86 17.68 -23.90
CA PRO A 359 33.70 16.89 -23.00
C PRO A 359 32.94 15.67 -22.47
N ARG A 360 33.67 14.57 -22.29
CA ARG A 360 33.14 13.33 -21.78
C ARG A 360 33.93 12.84 -20.57
N PRO A 361 33.37 12.78 -19.35
CA PRO A 361 33.93 11.92 -18.30
C PRO A 361 33.65 10.44 -18.60
N LEU A 362 34.47 9.54 -18.07
CA LEU A 362 34.22 8.12 -18.03
C LEU A 362 32.83 7.88 -17.38
N ILE A 363 31.89 7.33 -18.16
CA ILE A 363 30.52 7.18 -17.70
C ILE A 363 30.05 5.75 -17.89
N THR A 364 29.58 5.21 -16.81
CA THR A 364 28.73 4.02 -16.74
C THR A 364 27.23 4.35 -16.88
N ALA A 365 26.84 5.65 -16.86
CA ALA A 365 25.46 6.10 -16.89
C ALA A 365 25.13 6.86 -18.20
N SER A 366 23.87 6.76 -18.63
CA SER A 366 23.29 7.54 -19.71
C SER A 366 23.35 9.05 -19.45
N ARG A 367 23.67 9.85 -20.46
CA ARG A 367 23.59 11.31 -20.39
C ARG A 367 22.71 11.89 -21.48
N GLU A 368 22.07 13.00 -21.16
CA GLU A 368 21.18 13.74 -22.04
C GLU A 368 21.78 15.13 -22.32
N TYR A 369 21.76 15.52 -23.59
CA TYR A 369 22.32 16.79 -24.05
C TYR A 369 21.31 17.54 -24.91
N VAL A 370 21.50 18.88 -25.00
CA VAL A 370 20.80 19.72 -25.95
C VAL A 370 21.72 20.80 -26.46
N ALA A 371 21.77 20.98 -27.80
CA ALA A 371 22.36 22.14 -28.45
C ALA A 371 21.26 23.04 -28.99
N PHE A 372 21.36 24.35 -28.78
CA PHE A 372 20.31 25.28 -29.20
C PHE A 372 20.86 26.69 -29.48
N ASN A 373 20.19 27.39 -30.38
CA ASN A 373 20.39 28.80 -30.60
C ASN A 373 19.36 29.61 -29.82
N PRO A 374 19.73 30.53 -28.95
CA PRO A 374 18.77 31.35 -28.19
C PRO A 374 17.77 32.12 -29.03
N SER A 375 18.14 32.44 -30.29
CA SER A 375 17.28 33.10 -31.28
C SER A 375 16.21 32.18 -31.90
N ALA A 376 16.32 30.85 -31.74
CA ALA A 376 15.40 29.89 -32.31
C ALA A 376 13.98 30.01 -31.72
N SER A 377 13.01 29.36 -32.38
CA SER A 377 11.65 29.23 -31.89
C SER A 377 11.51 27.96 -31.04
N PHE A 378 10.95 28.07 -29.84
CA PHE A 378 10.70 26.97 -28.94
C PHE A 378 9.21 26.91 -28.56
N PRO A 379 8.67 25.73 -28.23
CA PRO A 379 7.31 25.62 -27.73
C PRO A 379 7.13 26.38 -26.40
N SER A 380 5.97 26.99 -26.19
CA SER A 380 5.63 27.59 -24.91
C SER A 380 4.99 26.56 -23.98
N PRO A 381 5.31 26.58 -22.66
CA PRO A 381 4.56 25.82 -21.67
C PRO A 381 3.11 26.27 -21.63
N THR A 382 2.22 25.40 -21.18
CA THR A 382 0.80 25.72 -21.03
C THR A 382 0.51 26.20 -19.61
N PHE A 383 -0.31 27.27 -19.44
CA PHE A 383 -0.85 27.66 -18.14
C PHE A 383 -1.66 26.54 -17.53
N ASP A 384 -1.42 26.22 -16.26
CA ASP A 384 -2.23 25.26 -15.50
C ASP A 384 -3.13 25.99 -14.52
N CYS A 385 -2.59 26.61 -13.49
CA CYS A 385 -3.37 27.36 -12.49
C CYS A 385 -2.53 28.43 -11.78
N LYS A 386 -3.23 29.32 -11.05
CA LYS A 386 -2.61 30.12 -9.99
C LYS A 386 -2.50 29.26 -8.74
N VAL A 387 -1.37 29.38 -8.02
CA VAL A 387 -1.10 28.59 -6.81
C VAL A 387 -1.28 29.48 -5.59
N SER A 388 -2.07 29.01 -4.64
CA SER A 388 -2.15 29.64 -3.31
C SER A 388 -0.89 29.36 -2.52
N ASN A 389 -0.47 30.30 -1.68
CA ASN A 389 0.67 30.09 -0.81
C ASN A 389 0.44 28.88 0.11
N GLN A 390 1.49 28.08 0.30
CA GLN A 390 1.50 26.88 1.11
C GLN A 390 2.89 26.65 1.69
N ASN A 391 2.99 25.92 2.82
CA ASN A 391 4.27 25.74 3.51
C ASN A 391 4.30 24.46 4.35
N ILE A 392 4.24 23.30 3.71
CA ILE A 392 4.33 22.01 4.43
C ILE A 392 5.71 21.83 5.05
N HIS A 393 6.77 22.30 4.38
CA HIS A 393 8.13 22.27 4.90
C HIS A 393 8.28 23.05 6.21
N GLY A 394 7.47 24.10 6.44
CA GLY A 394 7.48 24.88 7.67
C GLY A 394 6.62 24.30 8.79
N GLU A 395 5.92 23.22 8.58
CA GLU A 395 5.09 22.60 9.62
C GLU A 395 5.95 21.89 10.67
N ALA A 396 5.49 21.92 11.91
CA ALA A 396 6.13 21.18 13.00
C ALA A 396 5.89 19.67 12.82
N THR A 397 6.84 18.84 13.25
CA THR A 397 6.74 17.38 13.16
C THR A 397 5.41 16.87 13.73
N PRO A 398 4.55 16.22 12.92
CA PRO A 398 3.30 15.62 13.39
C PRO A 398 3.53 14.21 13.91
N ASP A 399 2.58 13.72 14.72
CA ASP A 399 2.49 12.29 15.07
C ASP A 399 1.82 11.51 13.93
N MET A 400 0.92 12.17 13.19
CA MET A 400 0.16 11.56 12.10
C MET A 400 0.01 12.55 10.94
N VAL A 401 0.15 12.04 9.71
CA VAL A 401 -0.18 12.75 8.48
C VAL A 401 -1.44 12.16 7.86
N ILE A 402 -2.38 13.00 7.47
CA ILE A 402 -3.57 12.62 6.67
C ILE A 402 -3.48 13.29 5.32
N ILE A 403 -3.33 12.50 4.26
CA ILE A 403 -3.36 12.98 2.87
C ILE A 403 -4.75 12.74 2.29
N SER A 404 -5.33 13.76 1.67
CA SER A 404 -6.69 13.72 1.16
C SER A 404 -6.83 14.48 -0.16
N PRO A 405 -7.74 14.10 -1.06
CA PRO A 405 -8.26 15.00 -2.07
C PRO A 405 -8.92 16.23 -1.44
N THR A 406 -8.93 17.36 -2.17
CA THR A 406 -9.51 18.64 -1.71
C THR A 406 -10.93 18.47 -1.17
N GLU A 407 -11.73 17.64 -1.82
CA GLU A 407 -13.16 17.43 -1.56
C GLU A 407 -13.44 16.79 -0.19
N PHE A 408 -12.47 16.07 0.39
CA PHE A 408 -12.65 15.34 1.64
C PHE A 408 -11.93 15.97 2.83
N LEU A 409 -11.20 17.08 2.64
CA LEU A 409 -10.40 17.72 3.68
C LEU A 409 -11.17 18.05 4.96
N ASP A 410 -12.43 18.49 4.85
CA ASP A 410 -13.24 18.81 6.03
C ASP A 410 -13.53 17.57 6.88
N GLN A 411 -13.72 16.42 6.25
CA GLN A 411 -13.92 15.18 6.97
C GLN A 411 -12.59 14.67 7.57
N ALA A 412 -11.47 14.81 6.85
CA ALA A 412 -10.14 14.49 7.35
C ALA A 412 -9.77 15.32 8.60
N ARG A 413 -10.10 16.61 8.62
CA ARG A 413 -9.90 17.50 9.78
C ARG A 413 -10.70 17.04 11.02
N ARG A 414 -11.85 16.41 10.83
CA ARG A 414 -12.63 15.85 11.95
C ARG A 414 -11.91 14.68 12.61
N ILE A 415 -11.21 13.84 11.84
CA ILE A 415 -10.33 12.78 12.39
C ILE A 415 -9.18 13.42 13.17
N ALA A 416 -8.53 14.43 12.60
CA ALA A 416 -7.46 15.16 13.27
C ALA A 416 -7.91 15.71 14.62
N SER A 417 -9.04 16.43 14.65
CA SER A 417 -9.60 16.99 15.89
C SER A 417 -9.98 15.91 16.92
N MET A 418 -10.41 14.74 16.47
CA MET A 418 -10.65 13.60 17.37
C MET A 418 -9.35 13.17 18.03
N HIS A 419 -8.28 12.92 17.29
CA HIS A 419 -6.99 12.50 17.84
C HIS A 419 -6.32 13.55 18.72
N GLU A 420 -6.43 14.83 18.34
CA GLU A 420 -5.96 15.93 19.18
C GLU A 420 -6.65 15.91 20.55
N SER A 421 -7.96 15.68 20.56
CA SER A 421 -8.76 15.71 21.80
C SER A 421 -8.64 14.43 22.62
N VAL A 422 -8.54 13.25 22.01
CA VAL A 422 -8.54 11.93 22.67
C VAL A 422 -7.13 11.50 23.03
N ASP A 423 -6.21 11.63 22.09
CA ASP A 423 -4.86 11.08 22.16
C ASP A 423 -3.77 12.13 22.38
N SER A 424 -4.11 13.43 22.34
CA SER A 424 -3.18 14.55 22.36
C SER A 424 -2.15 14.48 21.21
N MET A 425 -2.50 13.87 20.10
CA MET A 425 -1.65 13.78 18.91
C MET A 425 -1.67 15.09 18.13
N ARG A 426 -0.54 15.47 17.57
CA ARG A 426 -0.47 16.51 16.53
C ARG A 426 -0.74 15.84 15.18
N VAL A 427 -1.80 16.23 14.49
CA VAL A 427 -2.19 15.66 13.20
C VAL A 427 -2.10 16.71 12.11
N LEU A 428 -1.33 16.43 11.08
CA LEU A 428 -1.23 17.27 9.89
C LEU A 428 -2.17 16.76 8.80
N VAL A 429 -3.13 17.57 8.38
CA VAL A 429 -4.04 17.28 7.25
C VAL A 429 -3.62 18.08 6.04
N VAL A 430 -3.30 17.41 4.93
CA VAL A 430 -2.81 18.05 3.70
C VAL A 430 -3.61 17.62 2.48
N ASP A 431 -3.81 18.57 1.55
CA ASP A 431 -4.31 18.26 0.20
C ASP A 431 -3.18 17.59 -0.61
N GLN A 432 -3.48 16.47 -1.29
CA GLN A 432 -2.50 15.80 -2.15
C GLN A 432 -1.86 16.75 -3.17
N LYS A 433 -2.60 17.76 -3.67
CA LYS A 433 -2.08 18.74 -4.63
C LYS A 433 -0.99 19.62 -4.00
N GLN A 434 -1.12 19.92 -2.71
CA GLN A 434 -0.08 20.65 -1.96
C GLN A 434 1.17 19.79 -1.79
N VAL A 435 0.99 18.50 -1.54
CA VAL A 435 2.11 17.54 -1.46
C VAL A 435 2.83 17.47 -2.80
N PHE A 436 2.11 17.34 -3.92
CA PHE A 436 2.74 17.35 -5.24
C PHE A 436 3.48 18.65 -5.52
N ASN A 437 2.91 19.80 -5.16
CA ASN A 437 3.55 21.10 -5.40
C ASN A 437 4.92 21.20 -4.71
N GLU A 438 5.06 20.75 -3.48
CA GLU A 438 6.32 20.87 -2.73
C GLU A 438 7.28 19.70 -2.95
N PHE A 439 6.78 18.45 -3.11
CA PHE A 439 7.62 17.25 -3.09
C PHE A 439 7.83 16.59 -4.45
N SER A 440 7.08 16.98 -5.51
CA SER A 440 7.21 16.44 -6.86
C SER A 440 7.08 17.50 -7.95
N SER A 441 7.52 18.72 -7.70
CA SER A 441 7.47 19.81 -8.69
C SER A 441 6.05 20.07 -9.25
N GLY A 442 5.01 19.78 -8.48
CA GLY A 442 3.62 19.88 -8.92
C GLY A 442 3.15 18.76 -9.83
N THR A 443 4.04 17.85 -10.24
CA THR A 443 3.71 16.67 -11.02
C THR A 443 3.07 15.62 -10.11
N PRO A 444 1.88 15.08 -10.42
CA PRO A 444 1.32 13.98 -9.66
C PRO A 444 2.29 12.80 -9.64
N ASP A 445 2.75 12.43 -8.45
CA ASP A 445 3.64 11.28 -8.23
C ASP A 445 3.41 10.71 -6.83
N ALA A 446 3.14 9.41 -6.73
CA ALA A 446 2.88 8.76 -5.45
C ALA A 446 4.10 8.79 -4.51
N MET A 447 5.31 8.85 -5.05
CA MET A 447 6.53 8.99 -4.25
C MET A 447 6.64 10.35 -3.54
N ALA A 448 5.85 11.35 -3.93
CA ALA A 448 5.73 12.60 -3.19
C ALA A 448 5.17 12.38 -1.76
N TYR A 449 4.23 11.42 -1.60
CA TYR A 449 3.72 11.05 -0.27
C TYR A 449 4.82 10.46 0.60
N ARG A 450 5.67 9.62 0.01
CA ARG A 450 6.81 9.04 0.71
C ARG A 450 7.86 10.06 1.08
N LYS A 451 8.16 11.03 0.21
CA LYS A 451 9.08 12.14 0.50
C LYS A 451 8.59 13.01 1.65
N LEU A 452 7.29 13.31 1.70
CA LEU A 452 6.67 14.02 2.82
C LEU A 452 6.89 13.27 4.14
N ASN A 453 6.62 11.96 4.15
CA ASN A 453 6.82 11.13 5.33
C ASN A 453 8.30 11.05 5.71
N LYS A 454 9.20 10.90 4.72
CA LYS A 454 10.65 10.86 4.93
C LYS A 454 11.16 12.11 5.61
N MET A 455 10.72 13.29 5.15
CA MET A 455 11.11 14.58 5.75
C MET A 455 10.75 14.64 7.25
N PHE A 456 9.52 14.30 7.63
CA PHE A 456 9.12 14.32 9.03
C PHE A 456 9.76 13.20 9.86
N TYR A 457 9.99 12.04 9.26
CA TYR A 457 10.67 10.92 9.91
C TYR A 457 12.12 11.28 10.28
N ASP A 458 12.86 11.89 9.35
CA ASP A 458 14.26 12.28 9.54
C ASP A 458 14.41 13.47 10.50
N ARG A 459 13.44 14.38 10.52
CA ARG A 459 13.41 15.46 11.55
C ARG A 459 13.28 14.89 12.96
N GLY A 460 12.82 13.66 13.12
CA GLY A 460 12.72 12.97 14.38
C GLY A 460 11.72 13.61 15.35
N ALA A 461 11.90 13.33 16.64
CA ALA A 461 11.03 13.87 17.67
C ALA A 461 11.32 15.36 17.93
N ASP A 462 10.27 16.18 17.99
CA ASP A 462 10.40 17.58 18.40
C ASP A 462 10.62 17.72 19.92
N SER A 463 10.81 18.95 20.40
CA SER A 463 11.04 19.25 21.83
C SER A 463 9.86 18.88 22.75
N LYS A 464 8.68 18.60 22.19
CA LYS A 464 7.49 18.16 22.93
C LYS A 464 7.26 16.65 22.81
N GLY A 465 8.12 15.94 22.08
CA GLY A 465 8.07 14.49 21.88
C GLY A 465 7.18 14.02 20.72
N HIS A 466 6.62 14.93 19.91
CA HIS A 466 5.86 14.56 18.72
C HIS A 466 6.81 13.99 17.65
N LYS A 467 6.49 12.83 17.13
CA LYS A 467 7.27 12.10 16.13
C LYS A 467 6.32 11.40 15.16
N LEU A 468 6.62 11.47 13.85
CA LEU A 468 5.82 10.77 12.86
C LEU A 468 5.80 9.26 13.12
N GLY A 469 4.60 8.73 13.30
CA GLY A 469 4.34 7.30 13.50
C GLY A 469 3.21 6.76 12.62
N TYR A 470 2.36 7.64 12.09
CA TYR A 470 1.15 7.23 11.39
C TYR A 470 0.89 8.02 10.12
N MET A 471 0.37 7.33 9.10
CA MET A 471 -0.12 7.92 7.87
C MET A 471 -1.52 7.39 7.55
N LEU A 472 -2.46 8.28 7.25
CA LEU A 472 -3.79 7.92 6.74
C LEU A 472 -3.97 8.46 5.31
N LEU A 473 -4.24 7.56 4.38
CA LEU A 473 -4.67 7.90 3.03
C LEU A 473 -6.19 8.02 3.02
N PHE A 474 -6.68 9.26 3.01
CA PHE A 474 -8.11 9.53 3.14
C PHE A 474 -8.75 9.78 1.76
N GLY A 475 -8.98 8.69 1.03
CA GLY A 475 -9.54 8.64 -0.32
C GLY A 475 -9.33 7.28 -0.96
N ASN A 476 -10.18 6.96 -1.93
CA ASN A 476 -10.01 5.77 -2.74
C ASN A 476 -8.89 5.94 -3.77
N GLY A 477 -8.45 4.83 -4.34
CA GLY A 477 -7.50 4.80 -5.45
C GLY A 477 -8.09 4.19 -6.71
N THR A 478 -7.23 3.96 -7.70
CA THR A 478 -7.57 3.30 -8.96
C THR A 478 -6.35 2.58 -9.52
N TYR A 479 -6.57 1.52 -10.27
CA TYR A 479 -5.51 0.86 -11.05
C TYR A 479 -4.95 1.75 -12.17
N ASP A 480 -5.70 2.75 -12.63
CA ASP A 480 -5.29 3.70 -13.67
C ASP A 480 -5.07 5.09 -13.05
N ASN A 481 -3.93 5.28 -12.39
CA ASN A 481 -3.56 6.53 -11.71
C ASN A 481 -3.56 7.77 -12.62
N ARG A 482 -3.38 7.60 -13.94
CA ARG A 482 -3.40 8.68 -14.93
C ARG A 482 -4.79 8.93 -15.52
N GLN A 483 -5.76 8.09 -15.20
CA GLN A 483 -7.15 8.16 -15.70
C GLN A 483 -7.22 8.20 -17.22
N LEU A 484 -6.46 7.33 -17.89
CA LEU A 484 -6.39 7.27 -19.35
C LEU A 484 -7.49 6.38 -19.94
N SER A 485 -7.85 5.29 -19.27
CA SER A 485 -8.92 4.41 -19.71
C SER A 485 -10.28 5.12 -19.67
N SER A 486 -11.11 4.83 -20.67
CA SER A 486 -12.44 5.45 -20.77
C SER A 486 -13.34 5.15 -19.58
N THR A 487 -13.22 3.97 -19.01
CA THR A 487 -14.00 3.52 -17.84
C THR A 487 -13.63 4.30 -16.57
N VAL A 488 -12.35 4.50 -16.30
CA VAL A 488 -11.89 5.27 -15.13
C VAL A 488 -12.22 6.76 -15.29
N LYS A 489 -12.05 7.33 -16.50
CA LYS A 489 -12.48 8.69 -16.80
C LYS A 489 -13.98 8.92 -16.53
N ALA A 490 -14.81 7.95 -16.87
CA ALA A 490 -16.25 8.03 -16.66
C ALA A 490 -16.67 7.93 -15.19
N ALA A 491 -15.86 7.30 -14.33
CA ALA A 491 -16.15 7.14 -12.90
C ALA A 491 -16.12 8.47 -12.13
N SER A 492 -15.24 9.39 -12.51
CA SER A 492 -15.21 10.80 -12.08
C SER A 492 -15.37 11.07 -10.57
N TYR A 493 -14.70 10.31 -9.71
CA TYR A 493 -14.63 10.58 -8.27
C TYR A 493 -13.23 11.08 -7.86
N PRO A 494 -13.10 11.84 -6.74
CA PRO A 494 -11.81 12.26 -6.23
C PRO A 494 -10.96 11.06 -5.82
N MET A 495 -9.74 10.95 -6.37
CA MET A 495 -8.84 9.81 -6.16
C MET A 495 -7.55 10.24 -5.51
N LEU A 496 -6.98 9.36 -4.68
CA LEU A 496 -5.58 9.38 -4.29
C LEU A 496 -4.77 8.47 -5.22
N LEU A 497 -3.51 8.81 -5.42
CA LEU A 497 -2.60 7.92 -6.13
C LEU A 497 -2.35 6.65 -5.30
N THR A 498 -2.21 5.52 -6.01
CA THR A 498 -1.83 4.23 -5.44
C THR A 498 -0.52 3.77 -6.04
N TRP A 499 0.34 3.21 -5.20
CA TRP A 499 1.49 2.49 -5.74
C TRP A 499 1.01 1.16 -6.32
N GLN A 500 1.50 0.83 -7.52
CA GLN A 500 1.21 -0.39 -8.24
C GLN A 500 2.52 -1.07 -8.62
N SER A 501 2.56 -2.40 -8.64
CA SER A 501 3.68 -3.16 -9.21
C SER A 501 3.85 -2.85 -10.71
N GLU A 502 5.04 -3.08 -11.26
CA GLU A 502 5.27 -2.88 -12.70
C GLU A 502 4.50 -3.90 -13.56
N ALA A 503 4.42 -5.14 -13.09
CA ALA A 503 3.70 -6.20 -13.80
C ALA A 503 2.19 -5.92 -13.83
N SER A 504 1.56 -6.18 -15.00
CA SER A 504 0.11 -6.07 -15.20
C SER A 504 -0.47 -7.27 -15.95
N ASN A 505 0.38 -8.24 -16.29
CA ASN A 505 0.00 -9.37 -17.14
C ASN A 505 -0.40 -10.61 -16.35
N ASP A 506 -0.08 -10.70 -15.08
CA ASP A 506 -0.32 -11.89 -14.26
C ASP A 506 -0.66 -11.46 -12.82
N GLU A 507 -1.79 -11.93 -12.30
CA GLU A 507 -2.29 -11.58 -10.95
C GLU A 507 -1.37 -12.09 -9.83
N ASN A 508 -0.57 -13.13 -10.09
CA ASN A 508 0.40 -13.61 -9.12
C ASN A 508 1.54 -12.59 -8.86
N THR A 509 1.84 -11.74 -9.84
CA THR A 509 2.93 -10.76 -9.75
C THR A 509 2.45 -9.31 -9.75
N SER A 510 1.18 -9.05 -10.04
CA SER A 510 0.62 -7.70 -10.07
C SER A 510 -0.24 -7.42 -8.85
N PHE A 511 0.09 -6.33 -8.14
CA PHE A 511 -0.62 -5.91 -6.93
C PHE A 511 -0.46 -4.40 -6.68
N THR A 512 -1.29 -3.88 -5.82
CA THR A 512 -1.18 -2.54 -5.24
C THR A 512 -0.73 -2.63 -3.79
N SER A 513 -0.08 -1.57 -3.27
CA SER A 513 0.36 -1.50 -1.87
C SER A 513 0.41 -0.07 -1.36
N ASP A 514 0.13 0.13 -0.07
CA ASP A 514 0.39 1.38 0.65
C ASP A 514 1.71 1.33 1.44
N ASP A 515 2.33 0.16 1.58
CA ASP A 515 3.58 -0.04 2.32
C ASP A 515 4.76 0.80 1.80
N PRO A 516 4.91 1.04 0.48
CA PRO A 516 5.98 1.90 -0.03
C PRO A 516 6.05 3.28 0.61
N PHE A 517 4.92 3.83 1.05
CA PHE A 517 4.87 5.13 1.72
C PHE A 517 5.38 5.11 3.17
N ALA A 518 5.53 3.92 3.73
CA ALA A 518 5.98 3.68 5.10
C ALA A 518 7.43 3.16 5.21
N VAL A 519 8.07 2.81 4.09
CA VAL A 519 9.48 2.39 4.02
C VAL A 519 10.34 3.63 3.86
N LEU A 520 10.95 4.10 4.94
CA LEU A 520 11.62 5.41 5.01
C LEU A 520 13.14 5.33 5.26
N ALA A 521 13.71 4.13 5.37
CA ALA A 521 15.15 3.95 5.50
C ALA A 521 15.89 4.51 4.27
N ASP A 522 17.08 5.07 4.47
CA ASP A 522 17.94 5.57 3.40
C ASP A 522 18.32 4.43 2.46
N ASP A 523 18.53 4.76 1.18
CA ASP A 523 18.81 3.81 0.10
C ASP A 523 17.73 2.72 -0.11
N SER A 524 16.63 2.75 0.63
CA SER A 524 15.50 1.84 0.43
C SER A 524 14.70 2.19 -0.84
N GLY A 525 14.01 1.23 -1.43
CA GLY A 525 12.95 1.51 -2.40
C GLY A 525 12.91 0.72 -3.69
N THR A 526 13.97 0.15 -4.21
CA THR A 526 13.89 -0.67 -5.44
C THR A 526 13.26 -2.04 -5.21
N ASP A 527 13.29 -2.50 -3.98
CA ASP A 527 12.65 -3.72 -3.48
C ASP A 527 12.05 -3.42 -2.10
N PHE A 528 10.82 -2.91 -2.09
CA PHE A 528 10.16 -2.51 -0.86
C PHE A 528 9.91 -3.67 0.12
N ALA A 529 9.75 -4.89 -0.40
CA ALA A 529 9.51 -6.07 0.42
C ALA A 529 10.71 -6.42 1.32
N SER A 530 11.91 -5.99 0.97
CA SER A 530 13.15 -6.23 1.72
C SER A 530 13.36 -5.28 2.91
N PHE A 531 12.52 -4.26 3.09
CA PHE A 531 12.69 -3.24 4.13
C PHE A 531 11.59 -3.31 5.19
N ASP A 532 11.93 -2.91 6.43
CA ASP A 532 10.95 -2.70 7.50
C ASP A 532 10.06 -1.49 7.20
N LEU A 533 8.82 -1.54 7.66
CA LEU A 533 7.94 -0.39 7.71
C LEU A 533 8.31 0.45 8.93
N ASP A 534 8.64 1.72 8.71
CA ASP A 534 9.07 2.66 9.76
C ASP A 534 7.87 3.31 10.46
N ILE A 535 6.77 3.53 9.73
CA ILE A 535 5.52 4.09 10.24
C ILE A 535 4.34 3.17 9.88
N SER A 536 3.22 3.40 10.54
CA SER A 536 1.98 2.64 10.31
C SER A 536 1.09 3.36 9.30
N VAL A 537 0.54 2.63 8.31
CA VAL A 537 -0.32 3.19 7.26
C VAL A 537 -1.71 2.58 7.32
N GLY A 538 -2.72 3.41 7.08
CA GLY A 538 -4.10 3.00 6.86
C GLY A 538 -4.75 3.77 5.72
N ARG A 539 -5.88 3.28 5.22
CA ARG A 539 -6.64 3.89 4.13
C ARG A 539 -8.13 3.95 4.44
N PHE A 540 -8.76 5.06 4.11
CA PHE A 540 -10.23 5.18 4.02
C PHE A 540 -10.62 5.19 2.54
N PRO A 541 -11.16 4.10 2.00
CA PRO A 541 -11.45 3.97 0.57
C PRO A 541 -12.78 4.66 0.20
N VAL A 542 -12.84 5.99 0.41
CA VAL A 542 -14.04 6.80 0.17
C VAL A 542 -14.00 7.44 -1.21
N LYS A 543 -15.13 7.40 -1.91
CA LYS A 543 -15.32 7.93 -3.27
C LYS A 543 -16.19 9.20 -3.30
N SER A 544 -16.88 9.50 -2.19
CA SER A 544 -17.78 10.64 -2.07
C SER A 544 -17.74 11.31 -0.70
N VAL A 545 -18.16 12.57 -0.62
CA VAL A 545 -18.28 13.31 0.66
C VAL A 545 -19.25 12.59 1.62
N SER A 546 -20.28 11.94 1.09
CA SER A 546 -21.25 11.17 1.89
C SER A 546 -20.60 9.96 2.52
N GLU A 547 -19.82 9.17 1.76
CA GLU A 547 -19.07 8.03 2.27
C GLU A 547 -18.01 8.48 3.28
N ALA A 548 -17.27 9.55 2.98
CA ALA A 548 -16.29 10.14 3.88
C ALA A 548 -16.92 10.52 5.23
N ARG A 549 -18.08 11.18 5.20
CA ARG A 549 -18.83 11.53 6.41
C ARG A 549 -19.26 10.29 7.19
N THR A 550 -19.82 9.29 6.51
CA THR A 550 -20.30 8.05 7.14
C THR A 550 -19.16 7.32 7.85
N ALA A 551 -18.01 7.16 7.18
CA ALA A 551 -16.83 6.50 7.75
C ALA A 551 -16.27 7.28 8.95
N VAL A 552 -16.19 8.61 8.87
CA VAL A 552 -15.72 9.47 9.95
C VAL A 552 -16.68 9.48 11.14
N ASP A 553 -18.00 9.59 10.90
CA ASP A 553 -19.00 9.52 11.97
C ASP A 553 -18.93 8.19 12.73
N LYS A 554 -18.75 7.10 11.99
CA LYS A 554 -18.58 5.75 12.53
C LYS A 554 -17.33 5.64 13.40
N LEU A 555 -16.18 6.16 12.92
CA LEU A 555 -14.91 6.19 13.66
C LEU A 555 -15.03 7.03 14.94
N ILE A 556 -15.49 8.28 14.82
CA ILE A 556 -15.60 9.18 15.98
C ILE A 556 -16.52 8.55 17.03
N LYS A 557 -17.66 8.01 16.62
CA LYS A 557 -18.58 7.33 17.53
C LYS A 557 -17.91 6.14 18.23
N TYR A 558 -17.19 5.30 17.50
CA TYR A 558 -16.49 4.14 18.05
C TYR A 558 -15.46 4.55 19.12
N VAL A 559 -14.69 5.62 18.85
CA VAL A 559 -13.63 6.08 19.75
C VAL A 559 -14.16 6.86 20.94
N THR A 560 -15.20 7.70 20.75
CA THR A 560 -15.60 8.70 21.76
C THR A 560 -16.87 8.35 22.53
N THR A 561 -17.63 7.34 22.09
CA THR A 561 -18.89 6.98 22.75
C THR A 561 -18.74 5.65 23.47
N PRO A 562 -19.05 5.56 24.76
CA PRO A 562 -19.04 4.30 25.49
C PRO A 562 -19.94 3.28 24.82
N ASN A 563 -19.42 2.09 24.55
CA ASN A 563 -20.16 0.94 24.04
C ASN A 563 -19.82 -0.29 24.90
N ASN A 564 -20.18 -0.20 26.19
CA ASN A 564 -19.85 -1.19 27.19
C ASN A 564 -20.63 -2.49 27.00
N GLY A 565 -20.00 -3.61 27.30
CA GLY A 565 -20.66 -4.92 27.26
C GLY A 565 -19.71 -6.09 27.11
N SER A 566 -20.12 -7.26 27.55
CA SER A 566 -19.33 -8.50 27.48
C SER A 566 -19.05 -8.99 26.06
N TRP A 567 -19.69 -8.39 25.06
CA TRP A 567 -19.38 -8.64 23.66
C TRP A 567 -17.88 -8.32 23.31
N LYS A 568 -17.24 -7.45 24.09
CA LYS A 568 -15.81 -7.12 23.95
C LYS A 568 -14.88 -8.27 24.37
N ASN A 569 -15.41 -9.29 25.02
CA ASN A 569 -14.67 -10.50 25.36
C ASN A 569 -14.77 -11.58 24.26
N ASN A 570 -15.59 -11.37 23.22
CA ASN A 570 -15.81 -12.34 22.16
C ASN A 570 -14.94 -12.10 20.96
N VAL A 571 -14.30 -13.14 20.47
CA VAL A 571 -13.61 -13.25 19.17
C VAL A 571 -14.42 -14.22 18.31
N LEU A 572 -14.49 -13.98 17.02
CA LEU A 572 -15.10 -14.89 16.06
C LEU A 572 -14.02 -15.39 15.09
N ASP A 573 -13.81 -16.70 15.08
CA ASP A 573 -12.89 -17.38 14.16
C ASP A 573 -13.69 -18.17 13.13
N VAL A 574 -13.51 -17.83 11.86
CA VAL A 574 -14.18 -18.46 10.72
C VAL A 574 -13.15 -19.09 9.79
N ALA A 575 -13.34 -20.34 9.41
CA ALA A 575 -12.46 -21.04 8.49
C ALA A 575 -13.22 -21.79 7.40
N ASP A 576 -12.66 -21.74 6.20
CA ASP A 576 -13.10 -22.45 5.00
C ASP A 576 -12.83 -23.96 5.10
N ASP A 577 -13.50 -24.78 4.29
CA ASP A 577 -13.37 -26.24 4.26
C ASP A 577 -12.39 -26.78 3.22
N GLU A 578 -11.90 -25.92 2.32
CA GLU A 578 -11.02 -26.32 1.22
C GLU A 578 -9.56 -26.53 1.65
N ASN A 579 -8.73 -27.04 0.72
CA ASN A 579 -7.28 -27.22 0.86
C ASN A 579 -6.85 -28.13 2.02
N GLN A 580 -7.52 -29.28 2.19
CA GLN A 580 -7.14 -30.31 3.16
C GLN A 580 -7.13 -29.79 4.61
N ALA A 581 -8.20 -29.11 5.00
CA ALA A 581 -8.37 -28.52 6.33
C ALA A 581 -7.29 -27.50 6.77
N ILE A 582 -6.44 -27.01 5.86
CA ILE A 582 -5.35 -26.09 6.21
C ILE A 582 -5.86 -24.78 6.84
N HIS A 583 -7.03 -24.31 6.41
CA HIS A 583 -7.61 -23.07 6.93
C HIS A 583 -8.03 -23.21 8.40
N MET A 584 -8.62 -24.37 8.78
CA MET A 584 -8.94 -24.68 10.17
C MET A 584 -7.66 -24.82 11.02
N LYS A 585 -6.62 -25.52 10.50
CA LYS A 585 -5.31 -25.66 11.17
C LYS A 585 -4.65 -24.29 11.41
N GLN A 586 -4.62 -23.42 10.40
CA GLN A 586 -4.09 -22.06 10.52
C GLN A 586 -4.86 -21.21 11.50
N SER A 587 -6.19 -21.34 11.56
CA SER A 587 -7.04 -20.65 12.52
C SER A 587 -6.74 -21.08 13.97
N GLU A 588 -6.59 -22.40 14.23
CA GLU A 588 -6.20 -22.91 15.54
C GLU A 588 -4.80 -22.45 15.96
N GLU A 589 -3.80 -22.49 15.05
CA GLU A 589 -2.47 -21.98 15.32
C GLU A 589 -2.48 -20.49 15.67
N THR A 590 -3.28 -19.70 14.94
CA THR A 590 -3.43 -18.25 15.18
C THR A 590 -4.08 -18.00 16.54
N THR A 591 -5.12 -18.75 16.89
CA THR A 591 -5.79 -18.69 18.19
C THR A 591 -4.83 -19.05 19.33
N ALA A 592 -4.01 -20.09 19.16
CA ALA A 592 -3.04 -20.50 20.17
C ALA A 592 -1.99 -19.39 20.41
N ILE A 593 -1.48 -18.75 19.34
CA ILE A 593 -0.55 -17.61 19.44
C ILE A 593 -1.21 -16.42 20.11
N SER A 594 -2.46 -16.12 19.77
CA SER A 594 -3.25 -15.03 20.40
C SER A 594 -3.38 -15.26 21.89
N LYS A 595 -3.74 -16.48 22.32
CA LYS A 595 -3.91 -16.84 23.73
C LYS A 595 -2.65 -16.59 24.56
N VAL A 596 -1.48 -17.01 24.08
CA VAL A 596 -0.21 -16.83 24.82
C VAL A 596 0.29 -15.38 24.82
N ASN A 597 -0.25 -14.51 23.94
CA ASN A 597 0.12 -13.10 23.82
C ASN A 597 -1.00 -12.14 24.27
N GLY A 598 -1.68 -12.45 25.37
CA GLY A 598 -2.67 -11.58 25.99
C GLY A 598 -4.13 -11.89 25.63
N GLY A 599 -4.35 -12.86 24.73
CA GLY A 599 -5.69 -13.27 24.29
C GLY A 599 -6.36 -14.36 25.11
N ASN A 600 -5.75 -14.81 26.21
CA ASN A 600 -6.28 -15.92 27.01
C ASN A 600 -7.60 -15.60 27.71
N ASP A 601 -7.91 -14.34 27.97
CA ASP A 601 -9.15 -13.89 28.61
C ASP A 601 -10.33 -13.78 27.62
N TYR A 602 -10.13 -14.01 26.32
CA TYR A 602 -11.18 -13.93 25.30
C TYR A 602 -11.87 -15.27 25.06
N ILE A 603 -13.11 -15.21 24.61
CA ILE A 603 -13.90 -16.36 24.17
C ILE A 603 -13.82 -16.43 22.64
N TYR A 604 -13.27 -17.51 22.13
CA TYR A 604 -13.14 -17.78 20.71
C TYR A 604 -14.35 -18.59 20.22
N ASN A 605 -15.27 -17.91 19.53
CA ASN A 605 -16.42 -18.52 18.88
C ASN A 605 -15.98 -19.05 17.51
N LYS A 606 -15.99 -20.36 17.33
CA LYS A 606 -15.48 -21.01 16.11
C LYS A 606 -16.61 -21.35 15.15
N VAL A 607 -16.45 -20.95 13.90
CA VAL A 607 -17.31 -21.30 12.76
C VAL A 607 -16.42 -21.85 11.65
N TYR A 608 -15.98 -23.10 11.82
CA TYR A 608 -15.30 -23.85 10.81
C TYR A 608 -16.33 -24.57 9.96
N ILE A 609 -16.47 -24.18 8.67
CA ILE A 609 -17.67 -24.54 7.91
C ILE A 609 -17.82 -26.05 7.72
N ASP A 610 -16.72 -26.79 7.63
CA ASP A 610 -16.72 -28.25 7.53
C ASP A 610 -17.19 -29.00 8.78
N ALA A 611 -17.33 -28.32 9.93
CA ALA A 611 -17.92 -28.89 11.14
C ALA A 611 -19.46 -28.86 11.14
N PHE A 612 -20.09 -28.33 10.09
CA PHE A 612 -21.53 -28.21 9.93
C PHE A 612 -22.03 -29.09 8.79
N ASN A 613 -23.29 -29.51 8.86
CA ASN A 613 -23.89 -30.31 7.80
C ASN A 613 -24.01 -29.52 6.51
N ALA A 614 -23.45 -30.09 5.45
CA ALA A 614 -23.57 -29.54 4.11
C ALA A 614 -24.96 -29.83 3.52
N VAL A 615 -25.55 -28.85 2.85
CA VAL A 615 -26.78 -28.99 2.08
C VAL A 615 -26.45 -28.88 0.60
N SER A 616 -26.69 -29.96 -0.15
CA SER A 616 -26.50 -29.97 -1.59
C SER A 616 -27.62 -29.21 -2.30
N GLN A 617 -27.24 -28.28 -3.17
CA GLN A 617 -28.15 -27.56 -4.05
C GLN A 617 -27.70 -27.75 -5.52
N GLY A 618 -28.54 -27.43 -6.48
CA GLY A 618 -28.24 -27.59 -7.91
C GLY A 618 -27.00 -26.79 -8.38
N SER A 619 -26.54 -25.80 -7.60
CA SER A 619 -25.36 -24.96 -7.84
C SER A 619 -24.13 -25.34 -7.02
N GLY A 620 -24.19 -26.39 -6.18
CA GLY A 620 -23.08 -26.78 -5.31
C GLY A 620 -23.54 -27.07 -3.87
N ARG A 621 -22.59 -27.04 -2.92
CA ARG A 621 -22.85 -27.19 -1.49
C ARG A 621 -23.09 -25.81 -0.86
N THR A 622 -23.81 -25.81 0.27
CA THR A 622 -23.96 -24.66 1.16
C THR A 622 -23.97 -25.13 2.60
N TYR A 623 -23.67 -24.23 3.55
CA TYR A 623 -23.64 -24.53 4.99
C TYR A 623 -24.56 -23.57 5.77
N PRO A 624 -25.88 -23.77 5.73
CA PRO A 624 -26.84 -22.84 6.34
C PRO A 624 -26.63 -22.62 7.83
N ASP A 625 -26.30 -23.70 8.60
CA ASP A 625 -26.11 -23.63 10.04
C ASP A 625 -24.82 -22.89 10.41
N ALA A 626 -23.72 -23.09 9.67
CA ALA A 626 -22.49 -22.33 9.82
C ALA A 626 -22.73 -20.83 9.59
N ARG A 627 -23.45 -20.52 8.52
CA ARG A 627 -23.85 -19.16 8.17
C ARG A 627 -24.72 -18.54 9.27
N ALA A 628 -25.72 -19.26 9.78
CA ALA A 628 -26.60 -18.81 10.88
C ALA A 628 -25.77 -18.53 12.14
N LYS A 629 -24.85 -19.43 12.53
CA LYS A 629 -23.97 -19.26 13.70
C LYS A 629 -23.09 -18.03 13.56
N MET A 630 -22.50 -17.80 12.36
CA MET A 630 -21.68 -16.62 12.09
C MET A 630 -22.48 -15.31 12.28
N PHE A 631 -23.65 -15.19 11.64
CA PHE A 631 -24.48 -13.99 11.77
C PHE A 631 -25.03 -13.79 13.18
N HIS A 632 -25.37 -14.87 13.85
CA HIS A 632 -25.76 -14.81 15.26
C HIS A 632 -24.65 -14.26 16.15
N SER A 633 -23.41 -14.76 15.99
CA SER A 633 -22.25 -14.27 16.74
C SER A 633 -21.99 -12.78 16.48
N LEU A 634 -22.10 -12.32 15.23
CA LEU A 634 -21.96 -10.92 14.88
C LEU A 634 -23.06 -10.04 15.48
N SER A 635 -24.30 -10.52 15.55
CA SER A 635 -25.43 -9.80 16.17
C SER A 635 -25.29 -9.68 17.69
N GLU A 636 -24.77 -10.72 18.35
CA GLU A 636 -24.40 -10.70 19.77
C GLU A 636 -23.22 -9.74 20.03
N GLY A 637 -22.37 -9.57 19.05
CA GLY A 637 -21.19 -8.71 19.05
C GLY A 637 -19.90 -9.46 19.34
N VAL A 638 -18.89 -9.13 18.53
CA VAL A 638 -17.53 -9.59 18.68
C VAL A 638 -16.58 -8.40 18.50
N VAL A 639 -15.44 -8.42 19.19
CA VAL A 639 -14.49 -7.31 19.13
C VAL A 639 -13.46 -7.52 18.03
N TRP A 640 -13.17 -8.78 17.72
CA TRP A 640 -12.25 -9.19 16.67
C TRP A 640 -12.85 -10.36 15.89
N TRP A 641 -12.73 -10.29 14.57
CA TRP A 641 -13.26 -11.26 13.64
C TRP A 641 -12.15 -11.74 12.72
N ASN A 642 -11.79 -13.01 12.81
CA ASN A 642 -10.85 -13.66 11.92
C ASN A 642 -11.59 -14.45 10.84
N TYR A 643 -11.10 -14.36 9.63
CA TYR A 643 -11.47 -15.24 8.53
C TYR A 643 -10.22 -15.81 7.86
N THR A 644 -10.18 -17.12 7.65
CA THR A 644 -9.11 -17.80 6.90
C THR A 644 -9.76 -18.69 5.86
N GLY A 645 -9.48 -18.44 4.55
CA GLY A 645 -10.11 -19.14 3.46
C GLY A 645 -10.09 -18.42 2.14
N HIS A 646 -10.91 -18.87 1.21
CA HIS A 646 -11.04 -18.26 -0.10
C HIS A 646 -12.04 -17.11 -0.12
N ALA A 647 -11.76 -16.10 -0.96
CA ALA A 647 -12.71 -15.03 -1.25
C ALA A 647 -12.52 -14.48 -2.67
N SER A 648 -13.52 -13.74 -3.08
CA SER A 648 -13.53 -12.88 -4.25
C SER A 648 -13.91 -11.46 -3.83
N PRO A 649 -13.86 -10.48 -4.72
CA PRO A 649 -14.38 -9.14 -4.42
C PRO A 649 -15.86 -9.11 -3.96
N ASN A 650 -16.62 -10.19 -4.23
CA ASN A 650 -18.05 -10.25 -3.96
C ASN A 650 -18.45 -11.07 -2.73
N GLY A 651 -17.54 -11.83 -2.12
CA GLY A 651 -17.89 -12.65 -0.96
C GLY A 651 -16.86 -13.72 -0.62
N TRP A 652 -17.17 -14.51 0.40
CA TRP A 652 -16.32 -15.57 0.94
C TRP A 652 -16.83 -16.94 0.55
N THR A 653 -15.94 -17.85 0.30
CA THR A 653 -16.12 -19.26 -0.08
C THR A 653 -16.96 -19.49 -1.34
N GLY A 654 -16.74 -20.61 -2.00
CA GLY A 654 -17.57 -21.08 -3.11
C GLY A 654 -19.01 -21.39 -2.69
N GLU A 655 -19.21 -21.77 -1.43
CA GLU A 655 -20.46 -22.14 -0.77
C GLU A 655 -21.30 -20.93 -0.34
N GLY A 656 -20.76 -19.70 -0.49
CA GLY A 656 -21.48 -18.46 -0.19
C GLY A 656 -21.71 -18.19 1.29
N LEU A 657 -20.70 -18.45 2.14
CA LEU A 657 -20.76 -18.18 3.56
C LEU A 657 -21.07 -16.71 3.88
N LEU A 658 -20.43 -15.79 3.17
CA LEU A 658 -20.72 -14.35 3.17
C LEU A 658 -20.81 -13.86 1.73
N THR A 659 -21.92 -13.22 1.37
CA THR A 659 -22.13 -12.71 0.02
C THR A 659 -22.22 -11.17 0.01
N SER A 660 -22.01 -10.54 -1.16
CA SER A 660 -22.16 -9.10 -1.32
C SER A 660 -23.55 -8.57 -0.91
N PRO A 661 -24.68 -9.25 -1.21
CA PRO A 661 -25.98 -8.89 -0.64
C PRO A 661 -26.02 -8.93 0.88
N ASP A 662 -25.33 -9.88 1.54
CA ASP A 662 -25.28 -9.95 2.99
C ASP A 662 -24.59 -8.74 3.61
N VAL A 663 -23.46 -8.35 3.04
CA VAL A 663 -22.71 -7.17 3.51
C VAL A 663 -23.60 -5.94 3.46
N SER A 664 -24.46 -5.82 2.43
CA SER A 664 -25.35 -4.68 2.24
C SER A 664 -26.61 -4.73 3.10
N ASN A 665 -27.14 -5.93 3.40
CA ASN A 665 -28.50 -6.10 3.94
C ASN A 665 -28.58 -6.81 5.29
N ASN A 666 -27.53 -7.52 5.72
CA ASN A 666 -27.57 -8.37 6.91
C ASN A 666 -26.59 -7.98 8.01
N LEU A 667 -25.59 -7.11 7.73
CA LEU A 667 -24.60 -6.65 8.71
C LEU A 667 -25.05 -5.34 9.38
N PHE A 668 -26.17 -5.38 10.12
CA PHE A 668 -26.73 -4.23 10.84
C PHE A 668 -26.64 -4.46 12.34
N TYR A 669 -25.59 -3.89 12.97
CA TYR A 669 -25.36 -3.96 14.41
C TYR A 669 -24.50 -2.80 14.89
N LYS A 670 -24.57 -2.49 16.19
CA LYS A 670 -23.85 -1.35 16.79
C LYS A 670 -22.50 -1.73 17.39
N ARG A 671 -22.24 -3.03 17.54
CA ARG A 671 -21.03 -3.60 18.15
C ARG A 671 -20.07 -3.97 17.04
N LEU A 672 -19.26 -2.99 16.60
CA LEU A 672 -18.45 -3.11 15.40
C LEU A 672 -17.16 -3.92 15.65
N PRO A 673 -16.95 -5.02 14.93
CA PRO A 673 -15.70 -5.77 14.98
C PRO A 673 -14.59 -5.06 14.19
N ILE A 674 -13.34 -5.45 14.48
CA ILE A 674 -12.22 -5.34 13.56
C ILE A 674 -12.10 -6.69 12.84
N LEU A 675 -12.06 -6.68 11.52
CA LEU A 675 -11.90 -7.88 10.71
C LEU A 675 -10.44 -8.07 10.30
N TYR A 676 -9.88 -9.24 10.56
CA TYR A 676 -8.71 -9.74 9.87
C TYR A 676 -9.12 -10.87 8.93
N ALA A 677 -8.87 -10.70 7.62
CA ALA A 677 -9.24 -11.70 6.63
C ALA A 677 -8.00 -12.18 5.87
N ALA A 678 -7.55 -13.40 6.19
CA ALA A 678 -6.48 -14.11 5.49
C ALA A 678 -7.06 -14.79 4.23
N THR A 679 -7.30 -13.99 3.21
CA THR A 679 -7.99 -14.38 1.98
C THR A 679 -7.56 -13.49 0.81
N CYS A 680 -8.08 -13.76 -0.41
CA CYS A 680 -7.79 -12.97 -1.61
C CYS A 680 -8.85 -11.88 -1.84
N GLU A 681 -8.49 -10.77 -2.48
CA GLU A 681 -9.31 -9.80 -3.23
C GLU A 681 -10.54 -9.17 -2.54
N PHE A 682 -10.88 -9.53 -1.33
CA PHE A 682 -12.12 -9.05 -0.69
C PHE A 682 -12.17 -7.53 -0.50
N THR A 683 -10.99 -6.87 -0.50
CA THR A 683 -10.85 -5.41 -0.39
C THR A 683 -10.32 -4.77 -1.68
N ARG A 684 -10.70 -5.27 -2.86
CA ARG A 684 -10.25 -4.76 -4.18
C ARG A 684 -10.78 -3.34 -4.44
N PHE A 685 -10.18 -2.34 -3.77
CA PHE A 685 -10.62 -0.94 -3.77
C PHE A 685 -10.18 -0.16 -5.00
N ASP A 686 -9.13 -0.57 -5.68
CA ASP A 686 -8.58 0.09 -6.85
C ASP A 686 -9.35 -0.23 -8.15
N ALA A 687 -10.36 -1.11 -8.08
CA ALA A 687 -11.33 -1.35 -9.13
C ALA A 687 -12.49 -0.34 -9.08
N LEU A 688 -13.25 -0.25 -10.19
CA LEU A 688 -14.39 0.67 -10.27
C LEU A 688 -15.58 0.23 -9.44
N ASN A 689 -15.84 -1.09 -9.40
CA ASN A 689 -16.92 -1.67 -8.62
C ASN A 689 -16.53 -1.77 -7.14
N LEU A 690 -17.47 -1.48 -6.24
CA LEU A 690 -17.24 -1.65 -4.81
C LEU A 690 -17.11 -3.12 -4.45
N SER A 691 -16.00 -3.47 -3.82
CA SER A 691 -15.78 -4.78 -3.21
C SER A 691 -16.60 -4.98 -1.94
N GLY A 692 -16.72 -6.25 -1.49
CA GLY A 692 -17.37 -6.59 -0.22
C GLY A 692 -16.72 -5.91 0.97
N GLY A 693 -15.39 -5.83 0.98
CA GLY A 693 -14.65 -5.13 2.05
C GLY A 693 -14.93 -3.64 2.09
N GLU A 694 -14.97 -2.95 0.92
CA GLU A 694 -15.37 -1.53 0.86
C GLU A 694 -16.80 -1.34 1.37
N LYS A 695 -17.76 -2.15 0.92
CA LYS A 695 -19.16 -2.10 1.40
C LYS A 695 -19.24 -2.31 2.90
N MET A 696 -18.47 -3.26 3.45
CA MET A 696 -18.42 -3.54 4.87
C MET A 696 -17.86 -2.35 5.68
N PHE A 697 -16.78 -1.74 5.21
CA PHE A 697 -16.19 -0.57 5.83
C PHE A 697 -17.11 0.65 5.77
N LEU A 698 -17.75 0.88 4.63
CA LEU A 698 -18.62 2.04 4.36
C LEU A 698 -20.05 1.87 4.93
N ASN A 699 -20.40 0.71 5.46
CA ASN A 699 -21.71 0.47 6.08
C ASN A 699 -21.87 1.30 7.37
N GLY A 700 -22.68 2.36 7.31
CA GLY A 700 -22.94 3.24 8.46
C GLY A 700 -23.80 2.64 9.57
N GLN A 701 -24.45 1.50 9.32
CA GLN A 701 -25.33 0.83 10.26
C GLN A 701 -24.72 -0.45 10.87
N GLY A 702 -23.49 -0.80 10.46
CA GLY A 702 -22.83 -2.02 10.91
C GLY A 702 -21.52 -2.29 10.18
N GLY A 703 -21.34 -3.52 9.70
CA GLY A 703 -20.12 -3.96 9.05
C GLY A 703 -18.94 -4.07 10.01
N ALA A 704 -17.77 -3.58 9.64
CA ALA A 704 -16.58 -3.55 10.49
C ALA A 704 -16.06 -2.11 10.65
N ILE A 705 -15.44 -1.81 11.80
CA ILE A 705 -14.81 -0.49 12.02
C ILE A 705 -13.49 -0.37 11.27
N ALA A 706 -12.80 -1.48 11.10
CA ALA A 706 -11.57 -1.59 10.32
C ALA A 706 -11.44 -3.00 9.74
N LEU A 707 -10.72 -3.12 8.63
CA LEU A 707 -10.40 -4.40 7.99
C LEU A 707 -8.90 -4.49 7.70
N ILE A 708 -8.29 -5.60 8.04
CA ILE A 708 -6.96 -5.99 7.60
C ILE A 708 -7.15 -7.10 6.57
N CYS A 709 -6.96 -6.79 5.29
CA CYS A 709 -7.31 -7.70 4.20
C CYS A 709 -6.58 -7.29 2.91
N PRO A 710 -6.22 -8.22 2.02
CA PRO A 710 -5.59 -7.89 0.76
C PRO A 710 -6.61 -7.55 -0.35
N PRO A 711 -6.29 -6.59 -1.23
CA PRO A 711 -7.10 -6.27 -2.41
C PRO A 711 -6.81 -7.17 -3.62
N ARG A 712 -5.79 -8.02 -3.56
CA ARG A 712 -5.31 -8.86 -4.67
C ARG A 712 -5.03 -10.28 -4.20
N LEU A 713 -4.62 -11.15 -5.15
CA LEU A 713 -4.24 -12.52 -4.84
C LEU A 713 -3.11 -12.58 -3.82
N VAL A 714 -3.22 -13.53 -2.90
CA VAL A 714 -2.24 -13.87 -1.86
C VAL A 714 -2.12 -15.38 -1.75
N TYR A 715 -1.10 -15.86 -1.06
CA TYR A 715 -0.79 -17.28 -1.00
C TYR A 715 -1.15 -17.89 0.36
N ILE A 716 -1.77 -19.06 0.36
CA ILE A 716 -2.35 -19.72 1.54
C ILE A 716 -1.33 -19.85 2.69
N THR A 717 -0.14 -20.41 2.41
CA THR A 717 0.89 -20.61 3.44
C THR A 717 1.39 -19.27 4.00
N GLN A 718 1.66 -18.32 3.13
CA GLN A 718 2.15 -17.00 3.49
C GLN A 718 1.10 -16.19 4.27
N ASN A 719 -0.18 -16.37 3.94
CA ASN A 719 -1.29 -15.78 4.69
C ASN A 719 -1.34 -16.28 6.12
N GLY A 720 -1.24 -17.61 6.31
CA GLY A 720 -1.19 -18.20 7.65
C GLY A 720 0.01 -17.72 8.46
N ASP A 721 1.16 -17.60 7.83
CA ASP A 721 2.37 -17.11 8.50
C ASP A 721 2.29 -15.64 8.89
N LEU A 722 1.75 -14.78 8.03
CA LEU A 722 1.51 -13.37 8.36
C LEU A 722 0.45 -13.24 9.47
N HIS A 723 -0.66 -13.97 9.38
CA HIS A 723 -1.73 -13.94 10.37
C HIS A 723 -1.22 -14.30 11.77
N LYS A 724 -0.43 -15.37 11.89
CA LYS A 724 0.23 -15.78 13.16
C LYS A 724 1.11 -14.67 13.74
N ARG A 725 1.82 -13.91 12.89
CA ARG A 725 2.68 -12.82 13.36
C ARG A 725 1.89 -11.59 13.79
N VAL A 726 0.81 -11.26 13.09
CA VAL A 726 -0.12 -10.21 13.52
C VAL A 726 -0.80 -10.59 14.84
N ALA A 727 -1.23 -11.86 14.98
CA ALA A 727 -1.87 -12.37 16.18
C ALA A 727 -1.02 -12.24 17.46
N LYS A 728 0.32 -12.27 17.31
CA LYS A 728 1.26 -12.02 18.40
C LYS A 728 1.09 -10.65 19.04
N TYR A 729 0.64 -9.66 18.30
CA TYR A 729 0.50 -8.27 18.75
C TYR A 729 -0.95 -7.87 19.00
N THR A 730 -1.92 -8.64 18.48
CA THR A 730 -3.35 -8.26 18.48
C THR A 730 -3.88 -7.99 19.89
N PHE A 731 -3.66 -8.89 20.84
CA PHE A 731 -4.14 -8.75 22.21
C PHE A 731 -3.06 -8.34 23.21
N ALA A 732 -1.83 -8.14 22.75
CA ALA A 732 -0.76 -7.61 23.58
C ALA A 732 -1.07 -6.19 24.08
N ARG A 733 -0.46 -5.82 25.20
CA ARG A 733 -0.68 -4.52 25.87
C ARG A 733 0.64 -3.79 26.00
N ASP A 734 0.57 -2.46 26.00
CA ASP A 734 1.70 -1.61 26.38
C ASP A 734 1.95 -1.67 27.90
N ALA A 735 2.99 -0.97 28.38
CA ALA A 735 3.38 -0.96 29.78
C ALA A 735 2.29 -0.39 30.71
N GLU A 736 1.40 0.43 30.20
CA GLU A 736 0.26 1.04 30.88
C GLU A 736 -0.98 0.14 30.85
N GLY A 737 -0.94 -1.00 30.16
CA GLY A 737 -2.05 -1.93 29.99
C GLY A 737 -2.98 -1.57 28.83
N MET A 738 -2.67 -0.55 28.04
CA MET A 738 -3.50 -0.12 26.93
C MET A 738 -3.32 -1.05 25.71
N PRO A 739 -4.36 -1.25 24.89
CA PRO A 739 -4.23 -1.94 23.62
C PRO A 739 -3.26 -1.19 22.70
N HIS A 740 -2.46 -1.92 21.93
CA HIS A 740 -1.68 -1.31 20.86
C HIS A 740 -2.59 -0.69 19.80
N ARG A 741 -2.09 0.32 19.07
CA ARG A 741 -2.82 0.92 17.96
C ARG A 741 -2.86 -0.03 16.76
N LEU A 742 -3.94 0.02 16.02
CA LEU A 742 -4.23 -1.00 14.99
C LEU A 742 -3.17 -1.02 13.87
N GLY A 743 -2.67 0.14 13.47
CA GLY A 743 -1.58 0.23 12.51
C GLY A 743 -0.27 -0.38 13.01
N ASP A 744 0.05 -0.21 14.31
CA ASP A 744 1.25 -0.80 14.91
C ASP A 744 1.16 -2.32 14.98
N ILE A 745 -0.01 -2.87 15.31
CA ILE A 745 -0.26 -4.32 15.31
C ILE A 745 0.06 -4.91 13.92
N LEU A 746 -0.46 -4.28 12.86
CA LEU A 746 -0.19 -4.74 11.49
C LEU A 746 1.27 -4.54 11.10
N ARG A 747 1.84 -3.36 11.34
CA ARG A 747 3.23 -3.02 11.01
C ARG A 747 4.23 -3.98 11.64
N TRP A 748 4.10 -4.25 12.93
CA TRP A 748 4.99 -5.19 13.64
C TRP A 748 4.83 -6.62 13.12
N GLY A 749 3.62 -7.06 12.83
CA GLY A 749 3.37 -8.36 12.21
C GLY A 749 4.03 -8.49 10.85
N LYS A 750 3.94 -7.47 10.00
CA LYS A 750 4.60 -7.42 8.68
C LYS A 750 6.12 -7.41 8.81
N ASN A 751 6.68 -6.61 9.72
CA ASN A 751 8.12 -6.56 9.95
C ASN A 751 8.66 -7.90 10.51
N ASP A 752 7.92 -8.57 11.41
CA ASP A 752 8.26 -9.92 11.88
C ASP A 752 8.18 -10.96 10.73
N TYR A 753 7.18 -10.84 9.85
CA TYR A 753 7.04 -11.71 8.68
C TYR A 753 8.26 -11.57 7.76
N ARG A 754 8.62 -10.34 7.39
CA ARG A 754 9.79 -10.07 6.56
C ARG A 754 11.07 -10.67 7.12
N LYS A 755 11.33 -10.50 8.42
CA LYS A 755 12.55 -11.02 9.08
C LYS A 755 12.65 -12.55 9.09
N ALA A 756 11.53 -13.23 8.99
CA ALA A 756 11.48 -14.69 9.10
C ALA A 756 11.26 -15.39 7.75
N THR A 757 10.90 -14.66 6.70
CA THR A 757 10.59 -15.23 5.39
C THR A 757 11.86 -15.26 4.54
N SER A 758 12.08 -16.38 3.83
CA SER A 758 13.18 -16.51 2.87
C SER A 758 12.87 -15.78 1.56
N ALA A 759 13.92 -15.42 0.82
CA ALA A 759 13.82 -14.70 -0.45
C ALA A 759 12.81 -15.32 -1.43
N GLY A 760 11.98 -14.47 -2.05
CA GLY A 760 11.00 -14.83 -3.08
C GLY A 760 9.55 -14.90 -2.62
N HIS A 761 9.28 -14.65 -1.32
CA HIS A 761 7.91 -14.64 -0.78
C HIS A 761 7.60 -13.42 0.09
N GLU A 762 8.51 -12.45 0.12
CA GLU A 762 8.42 -11.25 0.96
C GLU A 762 7.27 -10.34 0.55
N ASP A 763 6.89 -10.34 -0.72
CA ASP A 763 5.88 -9.45 -1.28
C ASP A 763 4.45 -9.77 -0.80
N ASN A 764 4.20 -10.97 -0.24
CA ASN A 764 2.87 -11.33 0.24
C ASN A 764 2.37 -10.41 1.37
N ASN A 765 3.26 -9.94 2.26
CA ASN A 765 2.90 -9.02 3.32
C ASN A 765 2.54 -7.62 2.79
N MET A 766 3.19 -7.17 1.69
CA MET A 766 2.90 -5.88 1.06
C MET A 766 1.50 -5.79 0.48
N ARG A 767 0.86 -6.93 0.21
CA ARG A 767 -0.49 -7.01 -0.36
C ARG A 767 -1.59 -6.78 0.67
N TYR A 768 -1.28 -6.78 1.99
CA TYR A 768 -2.25 -6.55 3.06
C TYR A 768 -2.39 -5.06 3.36
N PHE A 769 -3.64 -4.60 3.40
CA PHE A 769 -4.03 -3.23 3.71
C PHE A 769 -4.73 -3.14 5.05
N LEU A 770 -4.65 -1.98 5.68
CA LEU A 770 -5.55 -1.58 6.76
C LEU A 770 -6.59 -0.60 6.20
N PHE A 771 -7.81 -1.07 5.95
CA PHE A 771 -8.95 -0.15 5.83
C PHE A 771 -9.36 0.27 7.22
N GLY A 772 -8.97 1.47 7.60
CA GLY A 772 -9.18 2.00 8.94
C GLY A 772 -8.15 3.05 9.31
N ASP A 773 -8.37 3.62 10.47
CA ASP A 773 -7.45 4.59 11.07
C ASP A 773 -6.28 3.85 11.74
N PRO A 774 -5.03 4.07 11.28
CA PRO A 774 -3.88 3.36 11.83
C PRO A 774 -3.55 3.75 13.28
N ALA A 775 -3.98 4.94 13.70
CA ALA A 775 -3.77 5.42 15.05
C ALA A 775 -4.89 5.00 16.01
N MET A 776 -5.97 4.39 15.54
CA MET A 776 -7.07 3.92 16.36
C MET A 776 -6.63 2.77 17.29
N ARG A 777 -7.09 2.80 18.56
CA ARG A 777 -6.95 1.67 19.47
C ARG A 777 -8.19 0.75 19.36
N PRO A 778 -8.01 -0.58 19.31
CA PRO A 778 -9.13 -1.52 19.46
C PRO A 778 -9.87 -1.34 20.80
N ALA A 779 -11.18 -1.59 20.83
CA ALA A 779 -12.00 -1.42 22.02
C ALA A 779 -11.81 -2.56 23.06
N PHE A 780 -10.56 -2.91 23.35
CA PHE A 780 -10.20 -3.92 24.34
C PHE A 780 -10.15 -3.30 25.75
N ALA A 781 -10.66 -4.01 26.74
CA ALA A 781 -10.63 -3.53 28.14
C ALA A 781 -9.18 -3.39 28.65
N PRO A 782 -8.78 -2.23 29.22
CA PRO A 782 -7.41 -2.03 29.69
C PRO A 782 -7.12 -2.63 31.07
N LEU A 783 -8.15 -2.78 31.93
CA LEU A 783 -8.01 -3.34 33.28
C LEU A 783 -8.29 -4.84 33.29
N LYS A 784 -7.82 -5.52 34.32
CA LYS A 784 -7.96 -6.96 34.50
C LYS A 784 -8.93 -7.29 35.62
N ILE A 785 -9.70 -8.39 35.44
CA ILE A 785 -10.48 -8.99 36.49
C ILE A 785 -9.79 -10.30 36.92
N LYS A 786 -9.45 -10.38 38.20
CA LYS A 786 -8.85 -11.59 38.78
C LYS A 786 -9.88 -12.29 39.65
N VAL A 787 -10.29 -13.50 39.28
CA VAL A 787 -11.06 -14.41 40.15
C VAL A 787 -10.06 -15.10 41.07
N GLU A 788 -10.22 -14.97 42.35
CA GLU A 788 -9.25 -15.44 43.35
C GLU A 788 -9.77 -16.73 44.06
N SER A 789 -11.08 -16.86 44.25
CA SER A 789 -11.63 -18.02 44.94
C SER A 789 -13.04 -18.40 44.46
N ILE A 790 -13.38 -19.68 44.63
CA ILE A 790 -14.75 -20.24 44.51
C ILE A 790 -15.11 -20.93 45.84
N ASN A 791 -16.26 -20.54 46.42
CA ASN A 791 -16.71 -21.02 47.74
C ASN A 791 -15.63 -20.91 48.83
N GLY A 792 -14.79 -19.85 48.75
CA GLY A 792 -13.66 -19.60 49.65
C GLY A 792 -12.43 -20.43 49.40
N GLN A 793 -12.43 -21.37 48.43
CA GLN A 793 -11.25 -22.12 48.00
C GLN A 793 -10.46 -21.28 47.03
N GLN A 794 -9.18 -21.05 47.35
CA GLN A 794 -8.26 -20.29 46.47
C GLN A 794 -7.95 -21.07 45.20
N LEU A 795 -7.90 -20.39 44.06
CA LEU A 795 -7.64 -20.96 42.75
C LEU A 795 -6.14 -20.79 42.38
N SER A 796 -5.52 -21.87 41.90
CA SER A 796 -4.16 -21.82 41.32
C SER A 796 -3.98 -23.00 40.36
N GLU A 797 -2.87 -23.02 39.62
CA GLU A 797 -2.54 -24.15 38.73
C GLU A 797 -2.43 -25.48 39.50
N ASP A 798 -1.95 -25.43 40.75
CA ASP A 798 -1.77 -26.58 41.60
C ASP A 798 -3.03 -26.96 42.43
N ASN A 799 -4.03 -26.05 42.45
CA ASN A 799 -5.26 -26.21 43.18
C ASN A 799 -6.45 -25.85 42.30
N LYS A 800 -7.00 -26.86 41.60
CA LYS A 800 -8.15 -26.76 40.73
C LYS A 800 -9.33 -27.53 41.35
N PRO A 801 -10.13 -26.91 42.20
CA PRO A 801 -11.23 -27.58 42.87
C PRO A 801 -12.28 -28.11 41.91
N GLU A 802 -12.93 -29.22 42.27
CA GLU A 802 -14.06 -29.81 41.55
C GLU A 802 -15.36 -29.44 42.25
N PHE A 803 -16.34 -29.00 41.46
CA PHE A 803 -17.70 -28.68 41.88
C PHE A 803 -18.69 -29.54 41.09
N LYS A 804 -19.93 -29.56 41.50
CA LYS A 804 -20.95 -30.40 40.89
C LYS A 804 -22.06 -29.53 40.26
N ALA A 805 -22.73 -30.05 39.25
CA ALA A 805 -24.00 -29.53 38.78
C ALA A 805 -25.02 -29.40 39.93
N ARG A 806 -25.92 -28.45 39.88
CA ARG A 806 -26.90 -28.03 40.86
C ARG A 806 -26.36 -27.29 42.08
N GLN A 807 -25.04 -27.24 42.30
CA GLN A 807 -24.44 -26.45 43.37
C GLN A 807 -24.51 -24.96 43.08
N THR A 808 -24.58 -24.15 44.13
CA THR A 808 -24.43 -22.72 44.08
C THR A 808 -22.98 -22.37 44.39
N LEU A 809 -22.28 -21.81 43.42
CA LEU A 809 -20.88 -21.41 43.52
C LEU A 809 -20.79 -19.91 43.82
N THR A 810 -19.99 -19.55 44.84
CA THR A 810 -19.69 -18.15 45.18
C THR A 810 -18.32 -17.80 44.61
N PHE A 811 -18.27 -16.96 43.54
CA PHE A 811 -17.05 -16.45 42.94
C PHE A 811 -16.67 -15.16 43.67
N ALA A 812 -15.40 -15.02 44.02
CA ALA A 812 -14.87 -13.78 44.59
C ALA A 812 -13.51 -13.39 43.97
N GLY A 813 -13.25 -12.08 43.88
CA GLY A 813 -12.04 -11.57 43.27
C GLY A 813 -12.02 -10.07 43.24
N LYS A 814 -11.12 -9.50 42.40
CA LYS A 814 -10.88 -8.08 42.33
C LYS A 814 -10.55 -7.57 40.92
N VAL A 815 -10.72 -6.26 40.73
CA VAL A 815 -10.24 -5.53 39.55
C VAL A 815 -8.84 -5.00 39.81
N THR A 816 -7.94 -5.17 38.85
CA THR A 816 -6.53 -4.73 38.94
C THR A 816 -6.10 -3.96 37.72
N ASP A 817 -5.02 -3.19 37.87
CA ASP A 817 -4.25 -2.63 36.76
C ASP A 817 -3.33 -3.70 36.10
N SER A 818 -2.58 -3.30 35.09
CA SER A 818 -1.63 -4.18 34.37
C SER A 818 -0.49 -4.71 35.29
N LYS A 819 -0.22 -4.05 36.41
CA LYS A 819 0.80 -4.42 37.38
C LYS A 819 0.27 -5.32 38.51
N GLY A 820 -1.05 -5.63 38.49
CA GLY A 820 -1.71 -6.45 39.50
C GLY A 820 -2.16 -5.69 40.73
N ASN A 821 -2.01 -4.36 40.77
CA ASN A 821 -2.49 -3.57 41.89
C ASN A 821 -4.01 -3.42 41.80
N LYS A 822 -4.68 -3.55 42.96
CA LYS A 822 -6.11 -3.30 43.06
C LYS A 822 -6.47 -1.87 42.69
N VAL A 823 -7.51 -1.71 41.88
CA VAL A 823 -8.02 -0.42 41.41
C VAL A 823 -9.32 -0.10 42.12
N ASP A 824 -9.53 1.15 42.56
CA ASP A 824 -10.86 1.61 42.96
C ASP A 824 -11.78 1.63 41.75
N PHE A 825 -12.71 0.69 41.69
CA PHE A 825 -13.59 0.43 40.56
C PHE A 825 -14.98 0.13 41.07
N ASN A 826 -15.99 0.84 40.54
CA ASN A 826 -17.35 0.75 40.99
C ASN A 826 -18.33 0.64 39.83
N GLY A 827 -19.00 -0.49 39.66
CA GLY A 827 -19.94 -0.67 38.57
C GLY A 827 -20.34 -2.13 38.34
N PRO A 828 -21.16 -2.39 37.33
CA PRO A 828 -21.61 -3.73 37.06
C PRO A 828 -20.49 -4.66 36.58
N VAL A 829 -20.56 -5.92 37.01
CA VAL A 829 -19.81 -7.04 36.46
C VAL A 829 -20.76 -8.04 35.85
N ILE A 830 -20.48 -8.45 34.62
CA ILE A 830 -21.19 -9.48 33.87
C ILE A 830 -20.28 -10.71 33.85
N ALA A 831 -20.74 -11.79 34.42
CA ALA A 831 -20.02 -13.06 34.50
C ALA A 831 -20.77 -14.12 33.68
N THR A 832 -20.06 -14.80 32.80
CA THR A 832 -20.57 -15.94 32.01
C THR A 832 -19.81 -17.19 32.41
N LEU A 833 -20.53 -18.17 32.94
CA LEU A 833 -20.01 -19.50 33.27
C LEU A 833 -20.16 -20.41 32.06
N TYR A 834 -19.07 -20.99 31.61
CA TYR A 834 -19.04 -21.96 30.53
C TYR A 834 -18.67 -23.36 31.04
N ASP A 835 -19.19 -24.36 30.36
CA ASP A 835 -18.87 -25.75 30.58
C ASP A 835 -17.43 -26.13 30.17
N CYS A 836 -17.07 -27.39 30.26
CA CYS A 836 -15.84 -27.93 29.74
C CYS A 836 -15.72 -27.79 28.23
N GLU A 837 -14.49 -27.84 27.70
CA GLU A 837 -14.26 -27.91 26.25
C GLU A 837 -14.70 -29.27 25.71
N GLN A 838 -15.13 -29.26 24.44
CA GLN A 838 -15.51 -30.44 23.69
C GLN A 838 -14.66 -30.59 22.45
N SER A 839 -14.30 -31.81 22.09
CA SER A 839 -13.71 -32.15 20.82
C SER A 839 -14.79 -32.15 19.74
N VAL A 840 -14.61 -31.35 18.70
CA VAL A 840 -15.44 -31.31 17.50
C VAL A 840 -14.62 -31.89 16.36
N LEU A 841 -15.19 -32.83 15.61
CA LEU A 841 -14.57 -33.40 14.40
C LEU A 841 -15.30 -32.85 13.19
N SER A 842 -14.56 -32.31 12.22
CA SER A 842 -15.12 -31.88 10.94
C SER A 842 -15.48 -33.07 10.05
N HIS A 843 -16.28 -32.83 9.02
CA HIS A 843 -16.84 -33.91 8.18
C HIS A 843 -15.96 -34.31 7.00
N GLY A 844 -14.91 -33.55 6.70
CA GLY A 844 -14.08 -33.80 5.52
C GLY A 844 -14.83 -33.59 4.20
N TYR A 845 -15.75 -32.63 4.13
CA TYR A 845 -16.52 -32.36 2.91
C TYR A 845 -15.71 -31.59 1.87
N GLY A 846 -14.66 -30.88 2.28
CA GLY A 846 -13.78 -30.11 1.43
C GLY A 846 -12.96 -30.98 0.47
N ASP A 847 -12.16 -30.32 -0.37
CA ASP A 847 -11.26 -31.01 -1.28
C ASP A 847 -10.16 -31.78 -0.50
N GLY A 848 -9.94 -33.04 -0.87
CA GLY A 848 -9.03 -33.95 -0.18
C GLY A 848 -9.63 -34.77 0.94
N GLY A 849 -10.88 -34.49 1.40
CA GLY A 849 -11.63 -35.34 2.33
C GLY A 849 -10.97 -35.48 3.71
N GLU A 850 -10.23 -34.48 4.20
CA GLU A 850 -9.53 -34.57 5.50
C GLU A 850 -10.40 -34.06 6.64
N GLU A 851 -10.70 -34.96 7.60
CA GLU A 851 -11.34 -34.60 8.86
C GLU A 851 -10.32 -33.93 9.79
N TYR A 852 -10.76 -32.91 10.53
CA TYR A 852 -9.93 -32.18 11.49
C TYR A 852 -10.62 -32.06 12.85
N ALA A 853 -9.92 -32.46 13.90
CA ALA A 853 -10.42 -32.35 15.28
C ALA A 853 -9.89 -31.07 15.94
N TYR A 854 -10.79 -30.32 16.58
CA TYR A 854 -10.45 -29.13 17.35
C TYR A 854 -11.28 -29.04 18.62
N LEU A 855 -10.85 -28.21 19.57
CA LEU A 855 -11.59 -27.97 20.82
C LEU A 855 -12.50 -26.74 20.68
N ASP A 856 -13.76 -26.86 21.08
CA ASP A 856 -14.71 -25.74 21.15
C ASP A 856 -15.39 -25.72 22.53
N ARG A 857 -15.92 -24.57 22.91
CA ARG A 857 -16.62 -24.38 24.19
C ARG A 857 -18.04 -23.84 23.94
N PRO A 858 -18.95 -24.66 23.41
CA PRO A 858 -20.25 -24.21 22.92
C PRO A 858 -21.26 -23.93 24.04
N ASN A 859 -21.09 -24.54 25.22
CA ASN A 859 -22.14 -24.55 26.25
C ASN A 859 -21.93 -23.45 27.29
N LYS A 860 -22.88 -22.49 27.33
CA LYS A 860 -22.98 -21.45 28.37
C LYS A 860 -23.89 -21.97 29.47
N LEU A 861 -23.34 -22.21 30.65
CA LEU A 861 -24.12 -22.73 31.80
C LEU A 861 -24.96 -21.65 32.48
N ALA A 862 -24.40 -20.45 32.65
CA ALA A 862 -25.12 -19.37 33.32
C ALA A 862 -24.54 -18.00 32.97
N VAL A 863 -25.38 -16.97 33.03
CA VAL A 863 -24.98 -15.57 32.99
C VAL A 863 -25.44 -14.86 34.24
N LYS A 864 -24.55 -14.15 34.91
CA LYS A 864 -24.84 -13.41 36.14
C LYS A 864 -24.39 -11.95 35.98
N VAL A 865 -25.30 -11.05 36.39
CA VAL A 865 -24.93 -9.64 36.55
C VAL A 865 -24.90 -9.34 38.03
N ASP A 866 -23.81 -8.71 38.48
CA ASP A 866 -23.60 -8.28 39.85
C ASP A 866 -22.82 -6.95 39.90
N THR A 867 -22.28 -6.56 41.05
CA THR A 867 -21.61 -5.26 41.21
C THR A 867 -20.20 -5.42 41.78
N VAL A 868 -19.22 -4.75 41.18
CA VAL A 868 -17.90 -4.47 41.76
C VAL A 868 -18.02 -3.26 42.67
N LYS A 869 -17.48 -3.32 43.89
CA LYS A 869 -17.44 -2.21 44.88
C LYS A 869 -16.01 -2.02 45.39
N ASN A 870 -15.47 -0.82 45.24
CA ASN A 870 -14.09 -0.49 45.63
C ASN A 870 -13.05 -1.50 45.06
N GLY A 871 -13.34 -1.99 43.85
CA GLY A 871 -12.48 -2.94 43.16
C GLY A 871 -12.70 -4.40 43.54
N ASP A 872 -13.50 -4.75 44.54
CA ASP A 872 -13.82 -6.13 44.94
C ASP A 872 -15.19 -6.58 44.42
N PHE A 873 -15.33 -7.87 44.15
CA PHE A 873 -16.63 -8.48 43.83
C PHE A 873 -16.79 -9.82 44.53
N SER A 874 -18.06 -10.17 44.81
CA SER A 874 -18.45 -11.52 45.24
C SER A 874 -19.88 -11.73 44.80
N PHE A 875 -20.13 -12.77 44.02
CA PHE A 875 -21.45 -13.10 43.50
C PHE A 875 -21.69 -14.63 43.49
N LYS A 876 -22.93 -15.02 43.42
CA LYS A 876 -23.35 -16.43 43.40
C LYS A 876 -23.88 -16.82 42.01
N VAL A 877 -23.49 -18.01 41.56
CA VAL A 877 -24.02 -18.65 40.35
C VAL A 877 -24.46 -20.05 40.70
N THR A 878 -25.71 -20.40 40.38
CA THR A 878 -26.18 -21.79 40.49
C THR A 878 -25.90 -22.50 39.17
N VAL A 879 -25.19 -23.62 39.27
CA VAL A 879 -24.85 -24.44 38.09
C VAL A 879 -26.10 -25.24 37.69
N PRO A 880 -26.52 -25.20 36.40
CA PRO A 880 -27.69 -25.98 35.95
C PRO A 880 -27.43 -27.49 36.03
N SER A 881 -28.52 -28.27 35.86
CA SER A 881 -28.42 -29.74 35.83
C SER A 881 -27.76 -30.28 34.58
N GLU A 882 -27.87 -29.54 33.45
CA GLU A 882 -27.36 -29.98 32.15
C GLU A 882 -25.94 -29.50 31.96
N ILE A 883 -24.97 -30.40 32.11
CA ILE A 883 -23.55 -30.21 31.87
C ILE A 883 -23.06 -31.25 30.88
N LEU A 884 -21.98 -30.89 30.13
CA LEU A 884 -21.39 -31.73 29.11
C LEU A 884 -20.21 -32.56 29.62
N ALA A 885 -19.68 -32.23 30.78
CA ALA A 885 -18.59 -32.96 31.39
C ALA A 885 -18.97 -34.41 31.73
N THR A 886 -18.28 -35.37 31.15
CA THR A 886 -18.40 -36.80 31.35
C THR A 886 -17.05 -37.41 31.72
N PHE A 887 -17.02 -38.70 32.00
CA PHE A 887 -15.76 -39.41 32.28
C PHE A 887 -14.80 -39.33 31.09
N ASP A 888 -15.32 -39.40 29.87
CA ASP A 888 -14.54 -39.35 28.64
C ASP A 888 -14.24 -37.90 28.16
N ASN A 889 -14.93 -36.91 28.76
CA ASN A 889 -14.75 -35.49 28.43
C ASN A 889 -14.60 -34.69 29.74
N TYR A 890 -13.37 -34.79 30.32
CA TYR A 890 -13.03 -34.14 31.57
C TYR A 890 -11.99 -33.06 31.35
N SER A 891 -12.46 -31.83 31.18
CA SER A 891 -11.60 -30.64 31.04
C SER A 891 -12.09 -29.49 31.91
N PRO A 892 -11.26 -28.49 32.24
CA PRO A 892 -11.68 -27.39 33.10
C PRO A 892 -12.85 -26.58 32.53
N SER A 893 -13.77 -26.20 33.41
CA SER A 893 -14.80 -25.20 33.14
C SER A 893 -14.21 -23.81 33.12
N LEU A 894 -14.94 -22.81 32.63
CA LEU A 894 -14.44 -21.45 32.48
C LEU A 894 -15.46 -20.44 33.02
N ILE A 895 -14.98 -19.47 33.78
CA ILE A 895 -15.74 -18.26 34.09
C ILE A 895 -15.07 -17.08 33.32
N ASN A 896 -15.87 -16.34 32.55
CA ASN A 896 -15.44 -15.15 31.84
C ASN A 896 -16.18 -13.92 32.35
N LEU A 897 -15.48 -12.85 32.64
CA LEU A 897 -16.01 -11.66 33.27
C LEU A 897 -15.69 -10.41 32.46
N TYR A 898 -16.66 -9.50 32.45
CA TYR A 898 -16.52 -8.15 31.94
C TYR A 898 -17.13 -7.17 32.93
N ALA A 899 -16.46 -6.07 33.23
CA ALA A 899 -16.99 -5.01 34.11
C ALA A 899 -16.73 -3.64 33.50
N TYR A 900 -17.58 -2.66 33.82
CA TYR A 900 -17.37 -1.27 33.43
C TYR A 900 -17.76 -0.32 34.56
N ASP A 901 -17.06 0.82 34.62
CA ASP A 901 -17.25 1.86 35.62
C ASP A 901 -17.40 3.21 34.93
N ASN A 902 -18.58 3.79 34.98
CA ASN A 902 -18.92 5.11 34.46
C ASN A 902 -18.97 6.18 35.56
N SER A 903 -18.74 5.81 36.83
CA SER A 903 -18.79 6.73 37.97
C SER A 903 -17.59 7.65 38.05
N GLN A 904 -16.46 7.22 37.52
CA GLN A 904 -15.22 7.98 37.40
C GLN A 904 -14.77 7.98 35.93
N THR A 905 -14.51 9.18 35.37
CA THR A 905 -13.93 9.30 34.05
C THR A 905 -12.43 9.05 34.12
N SER A 906 -11.93 8.14 33.28
CA SER A 906 -10.51 7.97 33.07
C SER A 906 -9.90 9.25 32.49
N ASN A 907 -8.64 9.54 32.78
CA ASN A 907 -7.86 10.57 32.08
C ASN A 907 -7.68 10.20 30.60
N VAL A 908 -7.83 8.92 30.25
CA VAL A 908 -7.85 8.43 28.86
C VAL A 908 -9.26 8.62 28.33
N LYS A 909 -9.42 9.47 27.33
CA LYS A 909 -10.72 9.81 26.71
C LYS A 909 -11.25 8.76 25.73
N PHE A 910 -10.48 7.73 25.45
CA PHE A 910 -10.88 6.60 24.63
C PHE A 910 -12.13 5.92 25.23
N ASN A 911 -13.03 5.42 24.41
CA ASN A 911 -14.32 4.86 24.83
C ASN A 911 -15.13 5.81 25.72
N GLY A 912 -15.07 7.12 25.41
CA GLY A 912 -15.75 8.17 26.19
C GLY A 912 -15.29 8.29 27.63
N GLY A 913 -14.09 7.79 27.97
CA GLY A 913 -13.55 7.79 29.31
C GLY A 913 -14.12 6.70 30.22
N SER A 914 -14.96 5.78 29.71
CA SER A 914 -15.44 4.63 30.45
C SER A 914 -14.27 3.73 30.85
N ARG A 915 -14.23 3.31 32.10
CA ARG A 915 -13.25 2.36 32.62
C ARG A 915 -13.80 0.94 32.44
N GLU A 916 -13.00 0.06 31.83
CA GLU A 916 -13.41 -1.30 31.54
C GLU A 916 -12.39 -2.30 32.05
N ALA A 917 -12.87 -3.44 32.51
CA ALA A 917 -12.06 -4.55 32.98
C ALA A 917 -12.58 -5.87 32.41
N MET A 918 -11.67 -6.79 32.10
CA MET A 918 -12.01 -8.15 31.67
C MET A 918 -11.08 -9.17 32.29
N GLY A 919 -11.53 -10.41 32.34
CA GLY A 919 -10.70 -11.51 32.78
C GLY A 919 -11.44 -12.84 32.72
N SER A 920 -10.70 -13.92 32.79
CA SER A 920 -11.23 -15.27 32.81
C SER A 920 -10.48 -16.11 33.82
N ASN A 921 -11.11 -17.25 34.24
CA ASN A 921 -10.46 -18.24 35.06
C ASN A 921 -10.96 -19.65 34.70
N SER A 922 -10.06 -20.58 34.46
CA SER A 922 -10.36 -21.98 34.18
C SER A 922 -9.68 -22.94 35.16
N GLN A 923 -9.35 -22.47 36.37
CA GLN A 923 -8.66 -23.27 37.38
C GLN A 923 -9.68 -24.03 38.29
N PHE A 924 -10.69 -24.59 37.66
CA PHE A 924 -11.71 -25.39 38.36
C PHE A 924 -12.46 -26.32 37.41
N TYR A 925 -13.10 -27.34 37.95
CA TYR A 925 -13.92 -28.31 37.20
C TYR A 925 -15.36 -28.26 37.69
N ILE A 926 -16.30 -28.49 36.77
CA ILE A 926 -17.69 -28.83 37.11
C ILE A 926 -17.93 -30.20 36.52
N TYR A 927 -18.13 -31.21 37.42
CA TYR A 927 -18.25 -32.59 37.01
C TYR A 927 -19.21 -33.36 37.97
N GLY A 928 -20.05 -34.20 37.40
CA GLY A 928 -21.04 -34.96 38.19
C GLY A 928 -22.17 -34.08 38.74
N TYR A 929 -23.04 -34.70 39.54
CA TYR A 929 -24.26 -34.07 40.07
C TYR A 929 -24.23 -34.05 41.57
N ASP A 930 -24.81 -33.01 42.18
CA ASP A 930 -25.10 -32.98 43.62
C ASP A 930 -26.53 -33.51 43.87
N ASP A 931 -26.61 -34.78 44.29
CA ASP A 931 -27.88 -35.46 44.51
C ASP A 931 -28.57 -34.99 45.80
N THR A 932 -27.91 -34.20 46.63
CA THR A 932 -28.52 -33.63 47.86
C THR A 932 -29.35 -32.37 47.55
N VAL A 933 -29.16 -31.77 46.37
CA VAL A 933 -29.90 -30.60 45.91
C VAL A 933 -31.13 -31.08 45.14
N VAL A 934 -32.30 -30.82 45.62
CA VAL A 934 -33.59 -31.11 44.93
C VAL A 934 -33.67 -30.21 43.70
N PRO A 935 -33.90 -30.76 42.48
CA PRO A 935 -34.05 -29.93 41.28
C PRO A 935 -35.21 -28.96 41.45
N ASP A 936 -35.00 -27.71 41.11
CA ASP A 936 -36.08 -26.73 40.97
C ASP A 936 -36.92 -27.10 39.75
N THR A 937 -38.14 -27.61 40.02
CA THR A 937 -39.10 -28.02 38.99
C THR A 937 -40.14 -26.96 38.72
N ILE A 938 -40.06 -25.80 39.38
CA ILE A 938 -41.00 -24.69 39.22
C ILE A 938 -40.47 -23.80 38.09
N GLY A 939 -41.15 -23.76 36.95
CA GLY A 939 -40.86 -22.84 35.89
C GLY A 939 -40.95 -21.38 36.36
N PRO A 940 -40.17 -20.46 35.77
CA PRO A 940 -40.22 -19.04 36.10
C PRO A 940 -41.65 -18.51 35.90
N ASN A 941 -42.19 -17.83 36.91
CA ASN A 941 -43.38 -17.02 36.72
C ASN A 941 -43.05 -15.87 35.78
N ILE A 942 -43.57 -15.92 34.58
CA ILE A 942 -43.46 -14.79 33.62
C ILE A 942 -44.69 -13.93 33.90
N GLU A 943 -44.55 -12.85 34.68
CA GLU A 943 -45.52 -11.76 34.78
C GLU A 943 -45.37 -10.79 33.63
#